data_b51e6378d310ba7d150672fde845bd1e
#
_entry.id   b51e6378d310ba7d150672fde845bd1e
#
_cell.length_a   1.000
_cell.length_b   1.000
_cell.length_c   1.000
_cell.angle_alpha   90.00
_cell.angle_beta   90.00
_cell.angle_gamma   90.00
#
_symmetry.space_group_name_H-M   'P 1'
#
loop_
_entity.id
_entity.type
_entity.pdbx_description
1 polymer ?
#
loop_
_entity_poly.entity_id
_entity_poly.type
_entity_poly.pdbx_seq_one_letter_code
_entity_poly.pdbx_strand_id
1 'polypeptide(L)'
;MDKLVLIDGNSLLNRAFYATPVFTTKDGQPTNAIFGFVKLMLKIISDIKPEYMAVAFDLKAPTFRHNMYEGYKATRKPMPPELAAQVEPLKSLLSAMDVAIFEKEGIEADDIIGTLSARFDVHSFIYTGDRDSYQLVDDKTDVYFTKRGVSDLLKLDISNFHDEVGVDPIQIIDLKALMGDKSDNIPGVPGIGEKTALNLVTTYGSLNGVYENLDKIKGATREKLVSGKDSAYLSYKLATIDRNCNIPADLDNCRVASKYSQEVKDIFTKFEFKSLLSLDIFNEESGAVQTAKIQYPPKERLQTEEALDALCGKSCDYFIDCDGSPVKIYADGIQYECCISDDLTGEISREKFSGAINKILANKNASVTVYDLKKFLHFISYEGEEPQCKTDDISVMKYIADFFDSSQNIAQICDYYGYEKEYSAFILSIIRDVYYQKFEDLSKKLYEEIEKPLIFVLFDMERTGVKVDINALNEFSAIYSAKLSELTKLIYDACGCQFNINSPSQLGQVLFEKLGLKSGKKNKSGKYSTSAEILEKLADESPVVRLILSYRQYQKLYSTYVEGFRPLIDGVTGLVHTTYNQTVTTTGRLSSANPNLQNIPIREEEGRELRKLFVPRMGNIFIDADYSQIELRLLAHFSGCKELIEAYNEGKDIHAVTASQVFGVPLEQVTHKMRSQAKAVNFGIIYGISDFGLAKNLDIPVKTAREYIDNYFKTYS
;
A
#
# COMPACT_ATOMS: atom_id res chain seq x y z
N MET A 1 -6.33 -27.23 -14.26
CA MET A 1 -7.13 -27.64 -13.08
C MET A 1 -7.98 -26.43 -12.76
N ASP A 2 -9.28 -26.65 -12.55
CA ASP A 2 -10.20 -25.55 -12.21
C ASP A 2 -9.78 -24.93 -10.86
N LYS A 3 -10.11 -23.66 -10.68
CA LYS A 3 -9.70 -22.85 -9.53
C LYS A 3 -10.89 -22.53 -8.64
N LEU A 4 -10.74 -22.79 -7.34
CA LEU A 4 -11.70 -22.44 -6.31
C LEU A 4 -11.10 -21.39 -5.37
N VAL A 5 -11.73 -20.24 -5.26
CA VAL A 5 -11.37 -19.25 -4.24
C VAL A 5 -12.25 -19.44 -3.01
N LEU A 6 -11.61 -19.59 -1.85
CA LEU A 6 -12.25 -19.69 -0.53
C LEU A 6 -11.87 -18.48 0.32
N ILE A 7 -12.87 -17.73 0.76
CA ILE A 7 -12.66 -16.50 1.53
C ILE A 7 -13.15 -16.68 2.96
N ASP A 8 -12.29 -16.35 3.92
CA ASP A 8 -12.67 -16.17 5.32
C ASP A 8 -13.39 -14.82 5.46
N GLY A 9 -14.71 -14.87 5.51
CA GLY A 9 -15.56 -13.69 5.48
C GLY A 9 -15.36 -12.78 6.69
N ASN A 10 -15.30 -13.34 7.88
CA ASN A 10 -15.14 -12.58 9.12
C ASN A 10 -13.76 -11.93 9.20
N SER A 11 -12.73 -12.67 8.85
CA SER A 11 -11.35 -12.17 8.88
C SER A 11 -11.14 -11.04 7.89
N LEU A 12 -11.57 -11.22 6.62
CA LEU A 12 -11.40 -10.20 5.59
C LEU A 12 -12.27 -8.96 5.84
N LEU A 13 -13.52 -9.14 6.31
CA LEU A 13 -14.38 -8.02 6.66
C LEU A 13 -13.79 -7.17 7.79
N ASN A 14 -13.24 -7.82 8.81
CA ASN A 14 -12.54 -7.15 9.92
C ASN A 14 -11.31 -6.37 9.41
N ARG A 15 -10.53 -6.97 8.52
CA ARG A 15 -9.38 -6.33 7.88
C ARG A 15 -9.80 -5.11 7.06
N ALA A 16 -10.86 -5.24 6.26
CA ALA A 16 -11.41 -4.17 5.45
C ALA A 16 -11.89 -2.99 6.32
N PHE A 17 -12.54 -3.28 7.45
CA PHE A 17 -13.02 -2.26 8.39
C PHE A 17 -11.89 -1.35 8.92
N TYR A 18 -10.76 -1.94 9.31
CA TYR A 18 -9.63 -1.16 9.85
C TYR A 18 -8.70 -0.59 8.76
N ALA A 19 -8.77 -1.10 7.54
CA ALA A 19 -7.94 -0.63 6.43
C ALA A 19 -8.59 0.47 5.60
N THR A 20 -9.93 0.55 5.62
CA THR A 20 -10.71 1.52 4.85
C THR A 20 -11.14 2.66 5.76
N PRO A 21 -10.93 3.93 5.39
CA PRO A 21 -11.46 5.05 6.15
C PRO A 21 -12.95 4.87 6.45
N VAL A 22 -13.37 5.26 7.65
CA VAL A 22 -14.78 5.15 8.03
C VAL A 22 -15.61 6.12 7.18
N PHE A 23 -16.57 5.59 6.46
CA PHE A 23 -17.59 6.36 5.75
C PHE A 23 -18.96 5.69 5.89
N THR A 24 -20.01 6.49 5.78
CA THR A 24 -21.38 6.08 5.93
C THR A 24 -22.20 6.56 4.75
N THR A 25 -23.33 5.93 4.49
CA THR A 25 -24.35 6.48 3.59
C THR A 25 -24.93 7.78 4.17
N LYS A 26 -25.68 8.55 3.36
CA LYS A 26 -26.39 9.75 3.82
C LYS A 26 -27.31 9.48 5.00
N ASP A 27 -27.84 8.26 5.11
CA ASP A 27 -28.71 7.82 6.21
C ASP A 27 -27.92 7.35 7.45
N GLY A 28 -26.58 7.49 7.44
CA GLY A 28 -25.71 7.16 8.57
C GLY A 28 -25.35 5.67 8.68
N GLN A 29 -25.67 4.82 7.70
CA GLN A 29 -25.29 3.41 7.71
C GLN A 29 -23.78 3.27 7.40
N PRO A 30 -22.96 2.63 8.27
CA PRO A 30 -21.56 2.39 7.96
C PRO A 30 -21.42 1.35 6.84
N THR A 31 -20.57 1.63 5.83
CA THR A 31 -20.39 0.78 4.65
C THR A 31 -18.92 0.57 4.24
N ASN A 32 -17.98 1.14 4.98
CA ASN A 32 -16.56 1.07 4.69
C ASN A 32 -15.99 -0.36 4.64
N ALA A 33 -16.43 -1.24 5.55
CA ALA A 33 -15.97 -2.63 5.56
C ALA A 33 -16.52 -3.42 4.37
N ILE A 34 -17.79 -3.21 4.01
CA ILE A 34 -18.43 -3.81 2.83
C ILE A 34 -17.68 -3.37 1.57
N PHE A 35 -17.42 -2.07 1.42
CA PHE A 35 -16.69 -1.52 0.29
C PHE A 35 -15.31 -2.15 0.14
N GLY A 36 -14.53 -2.18 1.22
CA GLY A 36 -13.19 -2.77 1.22
C GLY A 36 -13.20 -4.27 0.92
N PHE A 37 -14.18 -5.01 1.43
CA PHE A 37 -14.36 -6.44 1.17
C PHE A 37 -14.67 -6.70 -0.31
N VAL A 38 -15.67 -6.01 -0.86
CA VAL A 38 -16.09 -6.17 -2.27
C VAL A 38 -14.95 -5.80 -3.21
N LYS A 39 -14.25 -4.70 -2.93
CA LYS A 39 -13.08 -4.28 -3.70
C LYS A 39 -12.00 -5.37 -3.74
N LEU A 40 -11.69 -5.98 -2.59
CA LEU A 40 -10.73 -7.08 -2.53
C LEU A 40 -11.24 -8.31 -3.29
N MET A 41 -12.51 -8.67 -3.13
CA MET A 41 -13.14 -9.81 -3.80
C MET A 41 -13.10 -9.65 -5.34
N LEU A 42 -13.46 -8.47 -5.85
CA LEU A 42 -13.39 -8.19 -7.29
C LEU A 42 -11.95 -8.23 -7.81
N LYS A 43 -10.99 -7.76 -7.02
CA LYS A 43 -9.56 -7.88 -7.33
C LYS A 43 -9.14 -9.37 -7.39
N ILE A 44 -9.54 -10.18 -6.43
CA ILE A 44 -9.25 -11.63 -6.42
C ILE A 44 -9.82 -12.30 -7.68
N ILE A 45 -11.06 -11.97 -8.05
CA ILE A 45 -11.69 -12.49 -9.28
C ILE A 45 -10.88 -12.11 -10.52
N SER A 46 -10.42 -10.86 -10.58
CA SER A 46 -9.59 -10.38 -11.69
C SER A 46 -8.23 -11.05 -11.76
N ASP A 47 -7.53 -11.19 -10.61
CA ASP A 47 -6.15 -11.68 -10.55
C ASP A 47 -6.08 -13.21 -10.73
N ILE A 48 -6.99 -13.96 -10.09
CA ILE A 48 -7.00 -15.44 -10.10
C ILE A 48 -7.80 -15.98 -11.27
N LYS A 49 -8.86 -15.27 -11.69
CA LYS A 49 -9.85 -15.73 -12.68
C LYS A 49 -10.39 -17.11 -12.30
N PRO A 50 -11.00 -17.26 -11.13
CA PRO A 50 -11.48 -18.53 -10.63
C PRO A 50 -12.78 -18.94 -11.33
N GLU A 51 -12.98 -20.24 -11.53
CA GLU A 51 -14.24 -20.82 -11.96
C GLU A 51 -15.25 -20.87 -10.82
N TYR A 52 -14.76 -21.02 -9.57
CA TYR A 52 -15.58 -21.17 -8.37
C TYR A 52 -15.13 -20.25 -7.25
N MET A 53 -16.09 -19.75 -6.48
CA MET A 53 -15.81 -18.91 -5.30
C MET A 53 -16.83 -19.19 -4.20
N ALA A 54 -16.34 -19.21 -2.96
CA ALA A 54 -17.19 -19.29 -1.78
C ALA A 54 -16.64 -18.45 -0.63
N VAL A 55 -17.54 -17.95 0.21
CA VAL A 55 -17.21 -17.19 1.42
C VAL A 55 -17.74 -17.95 2.63
N ALA A 56 -16.90 -18.22 3.60
CA ALA A 56 -17.29 -18.84 4.87
C ALA A 56 -17.43 -17.80 5.98
N PHE A 57 -18.48 -17.91 6.79
CA PHE A 57 -18.71 -17.05 7.96
C PHE A 57 -18.89 -17.86 9.24
N ASP A 58 -18.39 -17.29 10.35
CA ASP A 58 -18.70 -17.78 11.69
C ASP A 58 -20.11 -17.34 12.13
N LEU A 59 -20.82 -18.24 12.79
CA LEU A 59 -22.05 -17.92 13.50
C LEU A 59 -21.79 -17.59 14.99
N LYS A 60 -22.69 -16.83 15.59
CA LYS A 60 -22.64 -16.48 17.04
C LYS A 60 -23.08 -17.63 17.95
N ALA A 61 -22.82 -18.87 17.58
CA ALA A 61 -23.15 -20.05 18.34
C ALA A 61 -21.89 -20.71 18.92
N PRO A 62 -21.96 -21.38 20.08
CA PRO A 62 -20.84 -22.15 20.59
C PRO A 62 -20.44 -23.25 19.59
N THR A 63 -19.15 -23.43 19.38
CA THR A 63 -18.60 -24.48 18.51
C THR A 63 -18.18 -25.70 19.31
N PHE A 64 -17.86 -26.81 18.64
CA PHE A 64 -17.37 -28.00 19.32
C PHE A 64 -16.12 -27.73 20.18
N ARG A 65 -15.29 -26.70 19.82
CA ARG A 65 -14.12 -26.30 20.61
C ARG A 65 -14.50 -25.66 21.94
N HIS A 66 -15.59 -24.91 22.00
CA HIS A 66 -16.14 -24.39 23.27
C HIS A 66 -16.59 -25.51 24.19
N ASN A 67 -17.13 -26.62 23.63
CA ASN A 67 -17.51 -27.78 24.41
C ASN A 67 -16.30 -28.58 24.94
N MET A 68 -15.15 -28.51 24.21
CA MET A 68 -13.90 -29.14 24.68
C MET A 68 -13.17 -28.32 25.73
N TYR A 69 -13.26 -26.98 25.65
CA TYR A 69 -12.55 -26.07 26.52
C TYR A 69 -13.33 -24.77 26.74
N GLU A 70 -13.86 -24.59 27.94
CA GLU A 70 -14.69 -23.42 28.31
C GLU A 70 -13.93 -22.08 28.12
N GLY A 71 -12.61 -22.09 28.27
CA GLY A 71 -11.76 -20.92 28.05
C GLY A 71 -11.53 -20.54 26.60
N TYR A 72 -11.98 -21.34 25.63
CA TYR A 72 -11.73 -21.09 24.21
C TYR A 72 -12.35 -19.76 23.75
N LYS A 73 -11.54 -18.89 23.14
CA LYS A 73 -11.91 -17.54 22.69
C LYS A 73 -12.51 -16.60 23.76
N ALA A 74 -12.47 -16.98 25.05
CA ALA A 74 -13.08 -16.20 26.15
C ALA A 74 -12.45 -14.79 26.32
N THR A 75 -11.24 -14.56 25.83
CA THR A 75 -10.54 -13.27 25.91
C THR A 75 -10.79 -12.37 24.71
N ARG A 76 -11.50 -12.83 23.69
CA ARG A 76 -11.82 -12.02 22.50
C ARG A 76 -12.75 -10.87 22.87
N LYS A 77 -12.40 -9.66 22.42
CA LYS A 77 -13.27 -8.49 22.55
C LYS A 77 -14.47 -8.64 21.60
N PRO A 78 -15.65 -8.14 21.99
CA PRO A 78 -16.81 -8.12 21.08
C PRO A 78 -16.51 -7.29 19.84
N MET A 79 -17.13 -7.66 18.72
CA MET A 79 -17.05 -6.93 17.47
C MET A 79 -17.61 -5.51 17.65
N PRO A 80 -16.92 -4.46 17.15
CA PRO A 80 -17.45 -3.09 17.18
C PRO A 80 -18.86 -3.02 16.58
N PRO A 81 -19.80 -2.24 17.15
CA PRO A 81 -21.17 -2.13 16.64
C PRO A 81 -21.23 -1.72 15.17
N GLU A 82 -20.35 -0.81 14.75
CA GLU A 82 -20.27 -0.30 13.37
C GLU A 82 -19.82 -1.38 12.38
N LEU A 83 -18.98 -2.32 12.81
CA LEU A 83 -18.60 -3.47 12.00
C LEU A 83 -19.71 -4.54 12.00
N ALA A 84 -20.29 -4.80 13.15
CA ALA A 84 -21.37 -5.78 13.29
C ALA A 84 -22.59 -5.43 12.41
N ALA A 85 -22.89 -4.12 12.27
CA ALA A 85 -23.97 -3.62 11.41
C ALA A 85 -23.71 -3.87 9.91
N GLN A 86 -22.48 -4.20 9.50
CA GLN A 86 -22.11 -4.42 8.11
C GLN A 86 -22.12 -5.90 7.70
N VAL A 87 -22.24 -6.85 8.63
CA VAL A 87 -22.17 -8.30 8.34
C VAL A 87 -23.35 -8.76 7.49
N GLU A 88 -24.58 -8.54 7.95
CA GLU A 88 -25.77 -8.98 7.23
C GLU A 88 -25.97 -8.24 5.89
N PRO A 89 -25.75 -6.91 5.79
CA PRO A 89 -25.73 -6.23 4.49
C PRO A 89 -24.69 -6.77 3.52
N LEU A 90 -23.49 -7.17 4.00
CA LEU A 90 -22.50 -7.84 3.15
C LEU A 90 -23.02 -9.19 2.64
N LYS A 91 -23.57 -10.03 3.51
CA LYS A 91 -24.12 -11.34 3.09
C LYS A 91 -25.25 -11.17 2.05
N SER A 92 -26.13 -10.20 2.25
CA SER A 92 -27.19 -9.88 1.29
C SER A 92 -26.62 -9.49 -0.07
N LEU A 93 -25.57 -8.68 -0.07
CA LEU A 93 -24.87 -8.28 -1.30
C LEU A 93 -24.18 -9.47 -1.98
N LEU A 94 -23.46 -10.31 -1.23
CA LEU A 94 -22.81 -11.52 -1.76
C LEU A 94 -23.83 -12.47 -2.37
N SER A 95 -25.00 -12.66 -1.73
CA SER A 95 -26.08 -13.46 -2.29
C SER A 95 -26.65 -12.87 -3.58
N ALA A 96 -26.83 -11.55 -3.65
CA ALA A 96 -27.25 -10.87 -4.89
C ALA A 96 -26.20 -10.98 -6.01
N MET A 97 -24.90 -11.14 -5.65
CA MET A 97 -23.79 -11.36 -6.55
C MET A 97 -23.62 -12.85 -6.94
N ASP A 98 -24.53 -13.74 -6.57
CA ASP A 98 -24.43 -15.18 -6.75
C ASP A 98 -23.17 -15.81 -6.17
N VAL A 99 -22.62 -15.23 -5.09
CA VAL A 99 -21.47 -15.78 -4.37
C VAL A 99 -21.96 -16.78 -3.31
N ALA A 100 -21.47 -18.00 -3.35
CA ALA A 100 -21.82 -19.03 -2.38
C ALA A 100 -21.38 -18.65 -0.97
N ILE A 101 -22.30 -18.67 -0.02
CA ILE A 101 -22.04 -18.40 1.40
C ILE A 101 -22.20 -19.69 2.19
N PHE A 102 -21.20 -20.01 3.00
CA PHE A 102 -21.25 -21.17 3.89
C PHE A 102 -21.14 -20.70 5.34
N GLU A 103 -22.09 -21.14 6.14
CA GLU A 103 -22.13 -20.96 7.59
C GLU A 103 -22.86 -22.12 8.25
N LYS A 104 -22.42 -22.58 9.40
CA LYS A 104 -23.07 -23.67 10.11
C LYS A 104 -22.88 -23.57 11.61
N GLU A 105 -23.97 -23.76 12.36
CA GLU A 105 -23.91 -23.81 13.82
C GLU A 105 -22.99 -24.95 14.29
N GLY A 106 -22.17 -24.64 15.31
CA GLY A 106 -21.24 -25.58 15.92
C GLY A 106 -19.92 -25.79 15.18
N ILE A 107 -19.76 -25.17 13.99
CA ILE A 107 -18.57 -25.26 13.14
C ILE A 107 -18.04 -23.86 12.86
N GLU A 108 -16.73 -23.70 12.81
CA GLU A 108 -16.06 -22.42 12.53
C GLU A 108 -15.80 -22.26 11.01
N ALA A 109 -15.63 -21.02 10.56
CA ALA A 109 -15.34 -20.71 9.16
C ALA A 109 -14.08 -21.42 8.64
N ASP A 110 -13.04 -21.55 9.48
CA ASP A 110 -11.81 -22.27 9.14
C ASP A 110 -12.05 -23.76 8.87
N ASP A 111 -12.94 -24.40 9.64
CA ASP A 111 -13.32 -25.82 9.42
C ASP A 111 -14.13 -25.98 8.14
N ILE A 112 -14.98 -24.99 7.82
CA ILE A 112 -15.72 -24.94 6.56
C ILE A 112 -14.73 -24.86 5.38
N ILE A 113 -13.81 -23.90 5.42
CA ILE A 113 -12.76 -23.70 4.41
C ILE A 113 -11.90 -24.94 4.26
N GLY A 114 -11.43 -25.53 5.35
CA GLY A 114 -10.64 -26.75 5.36
C GLY A 114 -11.39 -27.95 4.76
N THR A 115 -12.71 -28.05 5.03
CA THR A 115 -13.56 -29.10 4.47
C THR A 115 -13.77 -28.92 2.97
N LEU A 116 -14.04 -27.69 2.50
CA LEU A 116 -14.27 -27.41 1.08
C LEU A 116 -13.00 -27.62 0.26
N SER A 117 -11.84 -27.15 0.75
CA SER A 117 -10.55 -27.33 0.07
C SER A 117 -10.15 -28.82 -0.05
N ALA A 118 -10.53 -29.66 0.93
CA ALA A 118 -10.23 -31.09 0.89
C ALA A 118 -11.21 -31.91 0.05
N ARG A 119 -12.48 -31.46 -0.03
CA ARG A 119 -13.56 -32.22 -0.67
C ARG A 119 -13.55 -32.12 -2.18
N PHE A 120 -13.25 -30.95 -2.73
CA PHE A 120 -13.32 -30.69 -4.16
C PHE A 120 -11.98 -30.98 -4.84
N ASP A 121 -12.01 -31.67 -5.99
CA ASP A 121 -10.81 -31.99 -6.76
C ASP A 121 -10.44 -30.83 -7.72
N VAL A 122 -10.17 -29.66 -7.12
CA VAL A 122 -9.80 -28.42 -7.81
C VAL A 122 -8.63 -27.75 -7.07
N HIS A 123 -7.93 -26.81 -7.71
CA HIS A 123 -6.90 -26.03 -7.00
C HIS A 123 -7.56 -24.93 -6.16
N SER A 124 -7.34 -24.95 -4.85
CA SER A 124 -7.96 -24.06 -3.89
C SER A 124 -7.04 -22.89 -3.52
N PHE A 125 -7.57 -21.67 -3.52
CA PHE A 125 -6.91 -20.43 -3.14
C PHE A 125 -7.62 -19.85 -1.92
N ILE A 126 -7.03 -19.99 -0.73
CA ILE A 126 -7.63 -19.55 0.53
C ILE A 126 -7.18 -18.12 0.86
N TYR A 127 -8.12 -17.20 1.02
CA TYR A 127 -7.86 -15.82 1.40
C TYR A 127 -8.30 -15.58 2.84
N THR A 128 -7.34 -15.32 3.73
CA THR A 128 -7.59 -15.15 5.16
C THR A 128 -6.58 -14.19 5.81
N GLY A 129 -6.90 -13.67 6.96
CA GLY A 129 -5.97 -12.99 7.87
C GLY A 129 -5.62 -13.84 9.09
N ASP A 130 -6.03 -15.11 9.11
CA ASP A 130 -5.71 -16.05 10.20
C ASP A 130 -4.61 -17.02 9.79
N ARG A 131 -3.62 -17.21 10.69
CA ARG A 131 -2.50 -18.12 10.47
C ARG A 131 -2.85 -19.59 10.70
N ASP A 132 -4.03 -19.86 11.23
CA ASP A 132 -4.47 -21.23 11.44
C ASP A 132 -4.66 -21.96 10.13
N SER A 133 -5.09 -21.24 9.12
CA SER A 133 -5.21 -21.74 7.74
C SER A 133 -3.89 -22.18 7.10
N TYR A 134 -2.73 -21.83 7.68
CA TYR A 134 -1.41 -22.27 7.20
C TYR A 134 -1.29 -23.80 7.19
N GLN A 135 -1.97 -24.50 8.11
CA GLN A 135 -2.02 -25.96 8.14
C GLN A 135 -2.74 -26.59 6.95
N LEU A 136 -3.45 -25.77 6.15
CA LEU A 136 -4.22 -26.25 5.00
C LEU A 136 -3.41 -26.28 3.69
N VAL A 137 -2.19 -25.70 3.67
CA VAL A 137 -1.33 -25.67 2.50
C VAL A 137 -0.92 -27.09 2.12
N ASP A 138 -1.18 -27.48 0.89
CA ASP A 138 -0.81 -28.76 0.30
C ASP A 138 -0.61 -28.62 -1.22
N ASP A 139 -0.47 -29.74 -1.96
CA ASP A 139 -0.24 -29.74 -3.42
C ASP A 139 -1.37 -29.10 -4.24
N LYS A 140 -2.55 -28.92 -3.66
CA LYS A 140 -3.75 -28.36 -4.32
C LYS A 140 -4.29 -27.12 -3.61
N THR A 141 -3.64 -26.65 -2.56
CA THR A 141 -4.15 -25.55 -1.72
C THR A 141 -3.07 -24.53 -1.45
N ASP A 142 -3.26 -23.31 -1.96
CA ASP A 142 -2.45 -22.14 -1.66
C ASP A 142 -3.18 -21.25 -0.64
N VAL A 143 -2.43 -20.63 0.29
CA VAL A 143 -2.98 -19.68 1.24
C VAL A 143 -2.45 -18.27 0.95
N TYR A 144 -3.34 -17.32 0.77
CA TYR A 144 -3.07 -15.90 0.62
C TYR A 144 -3.37 -15.20 1.95
N PHE A 145 -2.32 -14.94 2.70
CA PHE A 145 -2.42 -14.31 4.01
C PHE A 145 -2.31 -12.79 3.91
N THR A 146 -3.27 -12.05 4.46
CA THR A 146 -3.24 -10.59 4.51
C THR A 146 -2.28 -10.08 5.59
N LYS A 147 -1.14 -9.43 5.22
CA LYS A 147 -0.15 -8.87 6.17
C LYS A 147 -0.60 -7.53 6.74
N ARG A 148 -0.84 -6.54 5.88
CA ARG A 148 -1.30 -5.19 6.27
C ARG A 148 -2.40 -4.72 5.34
N GLY A 149 -3.51 -4.26 5.91
CA GLY A 149 -4.67 -3.87 5.12
C GLY A 149 -5.25 -5.04 4.32
N VAL A 150 -5.79 -4.75 3.15
CA VAL A 150 -6.40 -5.75 2.25
C VAL A 150 -5.55 -6.06 1.00
N SER A 151 -4.52 -5.27 0.72
CA SER A 151 -3.72 -5.37 -0.52
C SER A 151 -2.33 -5.99 -0.34
N ASP A 152 -1.79 -6.04 0.89
CA ASP A 152 -0.47 -6.64 1.17
C ASP A 152 -0.66 -8.12 1.51
N LEU A 153 -0.52 -8.97 0.49
CA LEU A 153 -0.76 -10.42 0.55
C LEU A 153 0.57 -11.19 0.56
N LEU A 154 0.66 -12.18 1.43
CA LEU A 154 1.71 -13.21 1.40
C LEU A 154 1.12 -14.47 0.79
N LYS A 155 1.61 -14.87 -0.36
CA LYS A 155 1.29 -16.16 -0.95
C LYS A 155 2.14 -17.25 -0.29
N LEU A 156 1.48 -18.29 0.20
CA LEU A 156 2.09 -19.50 0.73
C LEU A 156 1.58 -20.70 -0.07
N ASP A 157 2.48 -21.40 -0.71
CA ASP A 157 2.26 -22.67 -1.38
C ASP A 157 3.28 -23.71 -0.88
N ILE A 158 3.12 -24.96 -1.26
CA ILE A 158 3.98 -26.04 -0.76
C ILE A 158 5.47 -25.83 -1.08
N SER A 159 5.78 -25.06 -2.13
CA SER A 159 7.16 -24.84 -2.58
C SER A 159 7.91 -23.78 -1.75
N ASN A 160 7.20 -22.78 -1.20
CA ASN A 160 7.81 -21.69 -0.46
C ASN A 160 7.51 -21.72 1.06
N PHE A 161 6.58 -22.56 1.49
CA PHE A 161 6.06 -22.55 2.85
C PHE A 161 7.17 -22.74 3.91
N HIS A 162 8.00 -23.75 3.73
CA HIS A 162 9.07 -24.04 4.70
C HIS A 162 10.06 -22.88 4.86
N ASP A 163 10.43 -22.23 3.76
CA ASP A 163 11.38 -21.10 3.77
C ASP A 163 10.77 -19.85 4.44
N GLU A 164 9.45 -19.61 4.25
CA GLU A 164 8.76 -18.44 4.79
C GLU A 164 8.34 -18.62 6.27
N VAL A 165 8.02 -19.85 6.68
CA VAL A 165 7.42 -20.14 8.00
C VAL A 165 8.38 -20.88 8.93
N GLY A 166 9.33 -21.67 8.38
CA GLY A 166 10.36 -22.40 9.13
C GLY A 166 9.93 -23.80 9.60
N VAL A 167 8.76 -24.26 9.19
CA VAL A 167 8.21 -25.61 9.46
C VAL A 167 7.33 -26.04 8.29
N ASP A 168 6.95 -27.31 8.24
CA ASP A 168 5.98 -27.80 7.26
C ASP A 168 4.53 -27.44 7.63
N PRO A 169 3.60 -27.35 6.67
CA PRO A 169 2.24 -26.88 6.94
C PRO A 169 1.55 -27.61 8.13
N ILE A 170 1.59 -28.93 8.15
CA ILE A 170 0.95 -29.73 9.20
C ILE A 170 1.56 -29.49 10.60
N GLN A 171 2.83 -29.08 10.66
CA GLN A 171 3.53 -28.82 11.91
C GLN A 171 3.08 -27.51 12.60
N ILE A 172 2.27 -26.70 11.93
CA ILE A 172 1.62 -25.53 12.56
C ILE A 172 0.76 -25.95 13.74
N ILE A 173 0.08 -27.10 13.64
CA ILE A 173 -0.73 -27.66 14.74
C ILE A 173 0.17 -28.01 15.92
N ASP A 174 1.31 -28.68 15.65
CA ASP A 174 2.28 -29.08 16.68
C ASP A 174 2.90 -27.86 17.40
N LEU A 175 3.21 -26.81 16.63
CA LEU A 175 3.69 -25.55 17.21
C LEU A 175 2.66 -24.93 18.17
N LYS A 176 1.38 -24.83 17.75
CA LYS A 176 0.31 -24.30 18.58
C LYS A 176 0.00 -25.19 19.77
N ALA A 177 0.11 -26.48 19.62
CA ALA A 177 -0.02 -27.43 20.72
C ALA A 177 1.00 -27.18 21.84
N LEU A 178 2.23 -26.84 21.49
CA LEU A 178 3.31 -26.57 22.46
C LEU A 178 3.28 -25.15 23.00
N MET A 179 3.17 -24.11 22.13
CA MET A 179 3.28 -22.72 22.56
C MET A 179 1.95 -22.08 22.99
N GLY A 180 0.82 -22.71 22.64
CA GLY A 180 -0.52 -22.14 22.78
C GLY A 180 -0.81 -21.05 21.77
N ASP A 181 -2.03 -20.51 21.81
CA ASP A 181 -2.44 -19.32 21.06
C ASP A 181 -3.19 -18.33 21.95
N LYS A 182 -2.65 -17.11 22.05
CA LYS A 182 -3.24 -16.06 22.89
C LYS A 182 -4.50 -15.45 22.29
N SER A 183 -4.64 -15.47 20.97
CA SER A 183 -5.81 -14.92 20.27
C SER A 183 -7.05 -15.75 20.52
N ASP A 184 -6.89 -17.07 20.56
CA ASP A 184 -7.95 -18.03 20.77
C ASP A 184 -7.97 -18.61 22.19
N ASN A 185 -7.07 -18.10 23.04
CA ASN A 185 -6.90 -18.56 24.42
C ASN A 185 -6.62 -20.08 24.51
N ILE A 186 -5.85 -20.61 23.55
CA ILE A 186 -5.37 -21.99 23.57
C ILE A 186 -4.18 -22.06 24.52
N PRO A 187 -4.20 -22.95 25.54
CA PRO A 187 -3.27 -22.90 26.68
C PRO A 187 -1.83 -23.25 26.32
N GLY A 188 -1.59 -24.19 25.40
CA GLY A 188 -0.26 -24.74 25.16
C GLY A 188 0.37 -25.42 26.38
N VAL A 189 1.69 -25.56 26.38
CA VAL A 189 2.48 -25.99 27.52
C VAL A 189 2.96 -24.76 28.29
N PRO A 190 2.58 -24.57 29.56
CA PRO A 190 2.97 -23.39 30.33
C PRO A 190 4.49 -23.17 30.35
N GLY A 191 4.92 -21.99 29.89
CA GLY A 191 6.33 -21.61 29.86
C GLY A 191 7.12 -22.13 28.66
N ILE A 192 6.49 -22.76 27.67
CA ILE A 192 7.03 -23.03 26.33
C ILE A 192 6.58 -21.89 25.41
N GLY A 193 7.52 -21.14 24.90
CA GLY A 193 7.27 -20.07 23.92
C GLY A 193 7.64 -20.48 22.51
N GLU A 194 7.32 -19.61 21.53
CA GLU A 194 7.48 -19.83 20.08
C GLU A 194 8.87 -20.41 19.70
N LYS A 195 9.96 -19.80 20.18
CA LYS A 195 11.32 -20.29 19.87
C LYS A 195 11.60 -21.70 20.36
N THR A 196 11.09 -22.03 21.55
CA THR A 196 11.30 -23.36 22.13
C THR A 196 10.43 -24.38 21.41
N ALA A 197 9.17 -24.03 21.12
CA ALA A 197 8.26 -24.87 20.34
C ALA A 197 8.82 -25.15 18.93
N LEU A 198 9.29 -24.10 18.24
CA LEU A 198 9.91 -24.23 16.92
C LEU A 198 11.11 -25.19 16.96
N ASN A 199 12.03 -25.00 17.90
CA ASN A 199 13.19 -25.89 18.03
C ASN A 199 12.77 -27.35 18.32
N LEU A 200 11.76 -27.56 19.17
CA LEU A 200 11.26 -28.90 19.49
C LEU A 200 10.63 -29.56 18.25
N VAL A 201 9.78 -28.84 17.51
CA VAL A 201 9.10 -29.39 16.34
C VAL A 201 10.10 -29.65 15.20
N THR A 202 11.02 -28.74 14.93
CA THR A 202 12.08 -28.95 13.91
C THR A 202 13.02 -30.10 14.28
N THR A 203 13.29 -30.33 15.58
CA THR A 203 14.20 -31.38 16.02
C THR A 203 13.54 -32.76 16.05
N TYR A 204 12.28 -32.84 16.47
CA TYR A 204 11.59 -34.11 16.75
C TYR A 204 10.40 -34.38 15.79
N GLY A 205 10.16 -33.49 14.83
CA GLY A 205 9.19 -33.64 13.75
C GLY A 205 7.74 -33.36 14.09
N SER A 206 7.27 -33.70 15.30
CA SER A 206 5.87 -33.51 15.70
C SER A 206 5.72 -33.46 17.23
N LEU A 207 4.54 -33.11 17.71
CA LEU A 207 4.17 -33.18 19.12
C LEU A 207 4.43 -34.61 19.70
N ASN A 208 4.01 -35.63 18.98
CA ASN A 208 4.26 -37.03 19.40
C ASN A 208 5.77 -37.31 19.46
N GLY A 209 6.52 -36.92 18.41
CA GLY A 209 7.97 -37.06 18.38
C GLY A 209 8.67 -36.37 19.55
N VAL A 210 8.20 -35.21 19.98
CA VAL A 210 8.69 -34.51 21.20
C VAL A 210 8.45 -35.37 22.44
N TYR A 211 7.26 -35.93 22.61
CA TYR A 211 6.92 -36.72 23.79
C TYR A 211 7.57 -38.12 23.80
N GLU A 212 7.81 -38.72 22.65
CA GLU A 212 8.57 -39.96 22.50
C GLU A 212 10.06 -39.81 22.80
N ASN A 213 10.61 -38.61 22.67
CA ASN A 213 12.01 -38.30 22.89
C ASN A 213 12.26 -37.48 24.17
N LEU A 214 11.33 -37.46 25.14
CA LEU A 214 11.46 -36.71 26.41
C LEU A 214 12.77 -37.00 27.14
N ASP A 215 13.33 -38.19 27.02
CA ASP A 215 14.60 -38.57 27.67
C ASP A 215 15.81 -37.84 27.10
N LYS A 216 15.71 -37.38 25.84
CA LYS A 216 16.77 -36.59 25.18
C LYS A 216 16.68 -35.11 25.53
N ILE A 217 15.53 -34.64 26.00
CA ILE A 217 15.28 -33.25 26.40
C ILE A 217 15.70 -33.05 27.85
N LYS A 218 16.54 -32.05 28.14
CA LYS A 218 17.12 -31.82 29.47
C LYS A 218 16.57 -30.54 30.10
N GLY A 219 16.71 -30.49 31.46
CA GLY A 219 16.46 -29.28 32.25
C GLY A 219 14.98 -28.88 32.34
N ALA A 220 14.73 -27.59 32.58
CA ALA A 220 13.39 -27.03 32.82
C ALA A 220 12.41 -27.26 31.68
N THR A 221 12.88 -27.39 30.42
CA THR A 221 12.01 -27.68 29.27
C THR A 221 11.36 -29.06 29.40
N ARG A 222 12.13 -30.08 29.83
CA ARG A 222 11.58 -31.43 30.05
C ARG A 222 10.51 -31.42 31.14
N GLU A 223 10.78 -30.75 32.26
CA GLU A 223 9.82 -30.68 33.38
C GLU A 223 8.50 -30.03 32.94
N LYS A 224 8.58 -28.95 32.19
CA LYS A 224 7.41 -28.26 31.62
C LYS A 224 6.61 -29.15 30.67
N LEU A 225 7.28 -29.89 29.79
CA LEU A 225 6.65 -30.82 28.85
C LEU A 225 5.96 -31.94 29.59
N VAL A 226 6.59 -32.53 30.65
CA VAL A 226 5.99 -33.61 31.46
C VAL A 226 4.75 -33.10 32.18
N SER A 227 4.83 -31.93 32.84
CA SER A 227 3.68 -31.38 33.58
C SER A 227 2.58 -30.83 32.69
N GLY A 228 2.91 -30.39 31.45
CA GLY A 228 1.97 -29.80 30.54
C GLY A 228 1.44 -30.76 29.46
N LYS A 229 1.66 -32.06 29.58
CA LYS A 229 1.31 -33.03 28.52
C LYS A 229 -0.17 -32.98 28.14
N ASP A 230 -1.06 -33.03 29.08
CA ASP A 230 -2.51 -33.03 28.83
C ASP A 230 -2.96 -31.71 28.16
N SER A 231 -2.37 -30.59 28.60
CA SER A 231 -2.62 -29.28 28.03
C SER A 231 -2.14 -29.20 26.59
N ALA A 232 -0.99 -29.80 26.24
CA ALA A 232 -0.47 -29.86 24.88
C ALA A 232 -1.41 -30.63 23.95
N TYR A 233 -1.88 -31.82 24.37
CA TYR A 233 -2.81 -32.61 23.56
C TYR A 233 -4.20 -31.99 23.46
N LEU A 234 -4.69 -31.31 24.50
CA LEU A 234 -5.89 -30.50 24.39
C LEU A 234 -5.68 -29.36 23.37
N SER A 235 -4.56 -28.65 23.47
CA SER A 235 -4.23 -27.57 22.55
C SER A 235 -4.07 -28.05 21.11
N TYR A 236 -3.50 -29.22 20.89
CA TYR A 236 -3.44 -29.87 19.57
C TYR A 236 -4.83 -30.03 18.96
N LYS A 237 -5.78 -30.59 19.75
CA LYS A 237 -7.17 -30.77 19.28
C LYS A 237 -7.87 -29.44 18.99
N LEU A 238 -7.63 -28.41 19.81
CA LEU A 238 -8.22 -27.09 19.63
C LEU A 238 -7.66 -26.36 18.40
N ALA A 239 -6.37 -26.53 18.12
CA ALA A 239 -5.69 -25.88 16.98
C ALA A 239 -5.93 -26.60 15.63
N THR A 240 -6.39 -27.86 15.64
CA THR A 240 -6.63 -28.63 14.43
C THR A 240 -7.90 -28.16 13.73
N ILE A 241 -7.79 -27.83 12.45
CA ILE A 241 -8.93 -27.55 11.57
C ILE A 241 -9.54 -28.88 11.14
N ASP A 242 -10.85 -29.03 11.32
CA ASP A 242 -11.59 -30.21 10.85
C ASP A 242 -11.85 -30.11 9.33
N ARG A 243 -11.21 -30.98 8.57
CA ARG A 243 -11.33 -31.03 7.10
C ARG A 243 -12.46 -31.97 6.62
N ASN A 244 -13.30 -32.48 7.52
CA ASN A 244 -14.35 -33.45 7.21
C ASN A 244 -15.70 -33.11 7.84
N CYS A 245 -16.03 -31.86 7.95
CA CYS A 245 -17.31 -31.39 8.49
C CYS A 245 -18.48 -31.80 7.58
N ASN A 246 -19.61 -32.15 8.19
CA ASN A 246 -20.84 -32.42 7.44
C ASN A 246 -21.48 -31.10 6.96
N ILE A 247 -21.03 -30.60 5.81
CA ILE A 247 -21.52 -29.39 5.16
C ILE A 247 -22.18 -29.77 3.84
N PRO A 248 -23.44 -29.36 3.59
CA PRO A 248 -24.08 -29.53 2.28
C PRO A 248 -23.41 -28.54 1.31
N ALA A 249 -22.48 -29.02 0.50
CA ALA A 249 -21.77 -28.23 -0.49
C ALA A 249 -21.71 -28.97 -1.82
N ASP A 250 -22.07 -28.23 -2.86
CA ASP A 250 -21.96 -28.63 -4.25
C ASP A 250 -21.06 -27.60 -4.96
N LEU A 251 -20.07 -28.07 -5.70
CA LEU A 251 -19.12 -27.21 -6.40
C LEU A 251 -19.81 -26.33 -7.45
N ASP A 252 -20.82 -26.86 -8.15
CA ASP A 252 -21.55 -26.10 -9.16
C ASP A 252 -22.30 -24.89 -8.59
N ASN A 253 -22.70 -24.96 -7.32
CA ASN A 253 -23.29 -23.81 -6.61
C ASN A 253 -22.28 -22.71 -6.26
N CYS A 254 -20.98 -22.97 -6.44
CA CYS A 254 -19.91 -22.01 -6.19
C CYS A 254 -19.42 -21.33 -7.47
N ARG A 255 -20.09 -21.49 -8.62
CA ARG A 255 -19.67 -20.85 -9.88
C ARG A 255 -19.65 -19.35 -9.77
N VAL A 256 -18.56 -18.75 -10.24
CA VAL A 256 -18.46 -17.28 -10.29
C VAL A 256 -19.36 -16.75 -11.40
N ALA A 257 -20.21 -15.80 -11.05
CA ALA A 257 -21.07 -15.14 -12.03
C ALA A 257 -20.25 -14.34 -13.03
N SER A 258 -20.53 -14.48 -14.31
CA SER A 258 -19.86 -13.70 -15.37
C SER A 258 -20.37 -12.26 -15.46
N LYS A 259 -21.58 -12.00 -14.95
CA LYS A 259 -22.26 -10.69 -14.94
C LYS A 259 -23.13 -10.57 -13.69
N TYR A 260 -23.26 -9.36 -13.20
CA TYR A 260 -24.10 -9.08 -12.04
C TYR A 260 -25.42 -8.43 -12.44
N SER A 261 -26.47 -8.74 -11.68
CA SER A 261 -27.84 -8.31 -11.93
C SER A 261 -28.07 -6.82 -11.62
N GLN A 262 -29.22 -6.29 -12.05
CA GLN A 262 -29.68 -4.95 -11.68
C GLN A 262 -29.83 -4.81 -10.16
N GLU A 263 -30.17 -5.87 -9.44
CA GLU A 263 -30.25 -5.88 -7.98
C GLU A 263 -28.92 -5.50 -7.33
N VAL A 264 -27.79 -5.99 -7.83
CA VAL A 264 -26.46 -5.63 -7.34
C VAL A 264 -26.17 -4.14 -7.57
N LYS A 265 -26.56 -3.60 -8.75
CA LYS A 265 -26.47 -2.15 -9.01
C LYS A 265 -27.29 -1.32 -8.03
N ASP A 266 -28.50 -1.77 -7.72
CA ASP A 266 -29.40 -1.09 -6.78
C ASP A 266 -28.80 -1.11 -5.35
N ILE A 267 -28.21 -2.23 -4.93
CA ILE A 267 -27.50 -2.35 -3.64
C ILE A 267 -26.26 -1.43 -3.62
N PHE A 268 -25.46 -1.41 -4.68
CA PHE A 268 -24.29 -0.50 -4.75
C PHE A 268 -24.73 0.98 -4.74
N THR A 269 -25.84 1.30 -5.39
CA THR A 269 -26.43 2.65 -5.37
C THR A 269 -26.88 3.01 -3.95
N LYS A 270 -27.55 2.09 -3.25
CA LYS A 270 -27.99 2.26 -1.86
C LYS A 270 -26.80 2.46 -0.91
N PHE A 271 -25.69 1.75 -1.13
CA PHE A 271 -24.47 1.90 -0.33
C PHE A 271 -23.58 3.06 -0.79
N GLU A 272 -23.99 3.79 -1.82
CA GLU A 272 -23.26 4.92 -2.41
C GLU A 272 -21.88 4.54 -2.98
N PHE A 273 -21.72 3.30 -3.46
CA PHE A 273 -20.47 2.77 -4.04
C PHE A 273 -20.29 3.22 -5.49
N LYS A 274 -20.24 4.53 -5.73
CA LYS A 274 -20.18 5.10 -7.08
C LYS A 274 -19.03 4.55 -7.93
N SER A 275 -17.85 4.34 -7.33
CA SER A 275 -16.67 3.79 -8.03
C SER A 275 -16.83 2.32 -8.42
N LEU A 276 -17.70 1.55 -7.74
CA LEU A 276 -18.00 0.18 -8.12
C LEU A 276 -19.09 0.10 -9.20
N LEU A 277 -19.95 1.10 -9.27
CA LEU A 277 -21.00 1.19 -10.30
C LEU A 277 -20.44 1.46 -11.70
N SER A 278 -19.26 2.05 -11.81
CA SER A 278 -18.58 2.32 -13.09
C SER A 278 -17.81 1.12 -13.65
N LEU A 279 -17.82 -0.04 -12.95
CA LEU A 279 -17.13 -1.22 -13.41
C LEU A 279 -17.88 -1.92 -14.56
N ASP A 280 -17.15 -2.44 -15.54
CA ASP A 280 -17.68 -3.16 -16.71
C ASP A 280 -18.43 -4.46 -16.38
N ILE A 281 -18.40 -4.89 -15.11
CA ILE A 281 -19.09 -6.10 -14.61
C ILE A 281 -20.62 -6.02 -14.68
N PHE A 282 -21.18 -4.83 -14.95
CA PHE A 282 -22.63 -4.59 -15.03
C PHE A 282 -23.15 -4.36 -16.46
N ASN A 283 -22.28 -4.09 -17.42
CA ASN A 283 -22.74 -3.74 -18.77
C ASN A 283 -23.02 -4.99 -19.60
N GLU A 284 -24.23 -5.08 -20.17
CA GLU A 284 -24.60 -6.18 -21.05
C GLU A 284 -23.80 -6.23 -22.37
N GLU A 285 -23.23 -5.09 -22.76
CA GLU A 285 -22.40 -4.96 -23.98
C GLU A 285 -20.91 -5.15 -23.73
N SER A 286 -20.42 -5.01 -22.50
CA SER A 286 -19.10 -5.41 -22.09
C SER A 286 -19.12 -6.84 -21.52
N GLY A 287 -19.71 -7.76 -22.25
CA GLY A 287 -19.31 -9.17 -22.13
C GLY A 287 -17.79 -9.19 -22.06
N ALA A 288 -17.19 -10.01 -21.19
CA ALA A 288 -15.77 -10.27 -21.20
C ALA A 288 -15.27 -9.89 -22.57
N VAL A 289 -14.29 -8.95 -22.65
CA VAL A 289 -13.63 -8.82 -23.94
C VAL A 289 -13.41 -10.25 -24.32
N GLN A 290 -14.41 -10.80 -25.05
CA GLN A 290 -14.19 -12.06 -25.70
C GLN A 290 -12.82 -11.77 -26.23
N THR A 291 -11.87 -12.55 -25.83
CA THR A 291 -10.69 -12.75 -26.64
C THR A 291 -11.25 -13.21 -27.99
N ALA A 292 -11.90 -12.29 -28.70
CA ALA A 292 -11.98 -12.30 -30.14
C ALA A 292 -10.54 -12.56 -30.44
N LYS A 293 -10.21 -13.78 -30.89
CA LYS A 293 -8.83 -14.23 -31.09
C LYS A 293 -8.09 -13.03 -31.64
N ILE A 294 -7.35 -12.33 -30.75
CA ILE A 294 -6.62 -11.12 -31.17
C ILE A 294 -5.73 -11.62 -32.27
N GLN A 295 -5.95 -11.12 -33.47
CA GLN A 295 -5.09 -11.44 -34.57
C GLN A 295 -3.85 -10.57 -34.39
N TYR A 296 -2.82 -11.15 -33.78
CA TYR A 296 -1.56 -10.47 -33.60
C TYR A 296 -0.95 -10.11 -34.97
N PRO A 297 -0.36 -8.90 -35.10
CA PRO A 297 0.24 -8.44 -36.34
C PRO A 297 1.50 -9.25 -36.70
N PRO A 298 1.92 -9.24 -37.95
CA PRO A 298 3.24 -9.75 -38.34
C PRO A 298 4.34 -8.96 -37.61
N LYS A 299 5.48 -9.67 -37.35
CA LYS A 299 6.68 -9.07 -36.76
C LYS A 299 7.76 -8.91 -37.81
N GLU A 300 8.45 -7.79 -37.76
CA GLU A 300 9.64 -7.50 -38.59
C GLU A 300 10.78 -7.00 -37.71
N ARG A 301 12.01 -7.30 -38.10
CA ARG A 301 13.20 -6.80 -37.43
C ARG A 301 13.82 -5.65 -38.21
N LEU A 302 14.01 -4.52 -37.52
CA LEU A 302 14.74 -3.38 -38.05
C LEU A 302 16.24 -3.57 -37.80
N GLN A 303 16.99 -3.83 -38.87
CA GLN A 303 18.42 -4.13 -38.78
C GLN A 303 19.30 -2.96 -39.27
N THR A 304 18.73 -1.99 -40.01
CA THR A 304 19.47 -0.88 -40.55
C THR A 304 18.85 0.47 -40.19
N GLU A 305 19.70 1.50 -40.17
CA GLU A 305 19.29 2.88 -39.90
C GLU A 305 18.33 3.40 -41.00
N GLU A 306 18.56 3.00 -42.27
CA GLU A 306 17.71 3.40 -43.40
C GLU A 306 16.28 2.83 -43.28
N ALA A 307 16.16 1.59 -42.80
CA ALA A 307 14.84 0.96 -42.55
C ALA A 307 14.09 1.67 -41.43
N LEU A 308 14.79 2.03 -40.34
CA LEU A 308 14.23 2.82 -39.26
C LEU A 308 13.81 4.22 -39.72
N ASP A 309 14.67 4.90 -40.46
CA ASP A 309 14.38 6.22 -41.00
C ASP A 309 13.18 6.21 -41.98
N ALA A 310 13.07 5.18 -42.82
CA ALA A 310 11.93 4.98 -43.69
C ALA A 310 10.62 4.74 -42.94
N LEU A 311 10.67 3.98 -41.84
CA LEU A 311 9.52 3.79 -40.94
C LEU A 311 9.13 5.11 -40.29
N CYS A 312 10.08 5.79 -39.64
CA CYS A 312 9.84 7.01 -38.88
C CYS A 312 9.50 8.24 -39.74
N GLY A 313 9.71 8.17 -41.05
CA GLY A 313 9.30 9.21 -41.99
C GLY A 313 7.82 9.19 -42.40
N LYS A 314 7.06 8.18 -41.95
CA LYS A 314 5.64 8.06 -42.30
C LYS A 314 4.76 8.94 -41.39
N SER A 315 3.57 9.28 -41.91
CA SER A 315 2.53 9.98 -41.15
C SER A 315 1.48 8.97 -40.71
N CYS A 316 1.71 8.27 -39.60
CA CYS A 316 0.82 7.26 -39.04
C CYS A 316 0.84 7.29 -37.51
N ASP A 317 0.08 6.41 -36.88
CA ASP A 317 0.10 6.19 -35.46
C ASP A 317 1.24 5.24 -35.07
N TYR A 318 2.08 5.65 -34.12
CA TYR A 318 3.17 4.86 -33.57
C TYR A 318 2.88 4.50 -32.12
N PHE A 319 3.03 3.22 -31.81
CA PHE A 319 2.96 2.69 -30.45
C PHE A 319 4.32 2.11 -30.11
N ILE A 320 4.97 2.65 -29.08
CA ILE A 320 6.37 2.33 -28.81
C ILE A 320 6.52 1.79 -27.40
N ASP A 321 7.09 0.59 -27.27
CA ASP A 321 7.51 0.00 -26.01
C ASP A 321 9.03 -0.01 -25.93
N CYS A 322 9.57 0.81 -25.04
CA CYS A 322 11.00 0.93 -24.77
C CYS A 322 11.41 0.33 -23.40
N ASP A 323 10.53 -0.40 -22.72
CA ASP A 323 10.83 -1.01 -21.41
C ASP A 323 11.67 -2.30 -21.51
N GLY A 324 12.42 -2.49 -22.57
CA GLY A 324 13.25 -3.66 -22.75
C GLY A 324 14.11 -3.59 -24.02
N SER A 325 14.85 -4.67 -24.25
CA SER A 325 15.55 -4.90 -25.52
C SER A 325 15.06 -6.23 -26.12
N PRO A 326 14.61 -6.25 -27.36
CA PRO A 326 14.53 -5.12 -28.32
C PRO A 326 13.43 -4.11 -27.98
N VAL A 327 13.63 -2.85 -28.39
CA VAL A 327 12.54 -1.85 -28.46
C VAL A 327 11.55 -2.29 -29.50
N LYS A 328 10.26 -2.18 -29.20
CA LYS A 328 9.18 -2.58 -30.11
C LYS A 328 8.41 -1.36 -30.58
N ILE A 329 8.11 -1.31 -31.87
CA ILE A 329 7.34 -0.24 -32.51
C ILE A 329 6.21 -0.88 -33.31
N TYR A 330 4.96 -0.55 -32.99
CA TYR A 330 3.83 -0.95 -33.82
C TYR A 330 3.37 0.24 -34.64
N ALA A 331 3.32 0.06 -35.97
CA ALA A 331 2.89 1.05 -36.95
C ALA A 331 2.40 0.37 -38.24
N ASP A 332 1.39 0.93 -38.91
CA ASP A 332 0.83 0.41 -40.18
C ASP A 332 0.49 -1.09 -40.17
N GLY A 333 0.03 -1.61 -39.06
CA GLY A 333 -0.37 -3.04 -38.94
C GLY A 333 0.78 -4.03 -38.78
N ILE A 334 2.01 -3.57 -38.57
CA ILE A 334 3.20 -4.41 -38.33
C ILE A 334 3.87 -4.03 -37.03
N GLN A 335 4.31 -5.01 -36.25
CA GLN A 335 5.18 -4.76 -35.09
C GLN A 335 6.64 -4.95 -35.48
N TYR A 336 7.40 -3.92 -35.33
CA TYR A 336 8.85 -3.89 -35.56
C TYR A 336 9.62 -4.09 -34.27
N GLU A 337 10.74 -4.82 -34.35
CA GLU A 337 11.69 -5.02 -33.25
C GLU A 337 13.05 -4.38 -33.62
N CYS A 338 13.55 -3.51 -32.75
CA CYS A 338 14.77 -2.74 -32.96
C CYS A 338 15.74 -2.99 -31.78
N CYS A 339 16.90 -3.58 -32.05
CA CYS A 339 17.96 -3.70 -31.06
C CYS A 339 18.82 -2.44 -31.05
N ILE A 340 18.77 -1.71 -29.92
CA ILE A 340 19.52 -0.47 -29.72
C ILE A 340 20.76 -0.82 -28.89
N SER A 341 21.92 -0.32 -29.32
CA SER A 341 23.20 -0.49 -28.62
C SER A 341 23.91 0.84 -28.48
N ASP A 342 24.59 1.02 -27.36
CA ASP A 342 25.52 2.13 -27.17
C ASP A 342 26.94 1.76 -27.65
N ASP A 343 27.15 0.50 -28.05
CA ASP A 343 28.42 -0.03 -28.58
C ASP A 343 28.43 -0.05 -30.12
N LEU A 344 29.62 0.04 -30.72
CA LEU A 344 29.83 -0.03 -32.17
C LEU A 344 29.42 -1.36 -32.84
N THR A 345 29.01 -2.35 -32.03
CA THR A 345 28.63 -3.69 -32.49
C THR A 345 27.10 -3.88 -32.62
N GLY A 346 26.29 -2.88 -32.21
CA GLY A 346 24.83 -2.92 -32.30
C GLY A 346 24.32 -2.61 -33.71
N GLU A 347 23.10 -3.11 -34.01
CA GLU A 347 22.49 -2.90 -35.32
C GLU A 347 22.12 -1.43 -35.53
N ILE A 348 21.62 -0.73 -34.47
CA ILE A 348 21.21 0.67 -34.48
C ILE A 348 21.75 1.38 -33.23
N SER A 349 22.45 2.50 -33.40
CA SER A 349 22.92 3.29 -32.29
C SER A 349 21.78 4.06 -31.63
N ARG A 350 21.90 4.31 -30.29
CA ARG A 350 20.92 5.11 -29.54
C ARG A 350 20.74 6.49 -30.14
N GLU A 351 21.82 7.13 -30.56
CA GLU A 351 21.77 8.46 -31.20
C GLU A 351 20.92 8.45 -32.47
N LYS A 352 21.10 7.45 -33.33
CA LYS A 352 20.33 7.30 -34.56
C LYS A 352 18.86 6.99 -34.31
N PHE A 353 18.61 6.09 -33.33
CA PHE A 353 17.25 5.80 -32.87
C PHE A 353 16.56 7.07 -32.39
N SER A 354 17.20 7.83 -31.48
CA SER A 354 16.67 9.08 -30.95
C SER A 354 16.42 10.10 -32.07
N GLY A 355 17.36 10.22 -33.04
CA GLY A 355 17.18 11.09 -34.20
C GLY A 355 16.00 10.72 -35.09
N ALA A 356 15.76 9.41 -35.31
CA ALA A 356 14.62 8.93 -36.07
C ALA A 356 13.28 9.18 -35.31
N ILE A 357 13.24 8.92 -34.02
CA ILE A 357 12.04 9.20 -33.19
C ILE A 357 11.75 10.71 -33.16
N ASN A 358 12.77 11.56 -33.06
CA ASN A 358 12.58 13.01 -33.08
C ASN A 358 11.95 13.49 -34.37
N LYS A 359 12.13 12.80 -35.50
CA LYS A 359 11.42 13.11 -36.79
C LYS A 359 9.91 12.84 -36.65
N ILE A 360 9.51 11.74 -35.94
CA ILE A 360 8.10 11.45 -35.67
C ILE A 360 7.53 12.55 -34.76
N LEU A 361 8.24 12.90 -33.68
CA LEU A 361 7.79 13.91 -32.69
C LEU A 361 7.63 15.32 -33.35
N ALA A 362 8.35 15.60 -34.38
CA ALA A 362 8.23 16.84 -35.18
C ALA A 362 7.12 16.78 -36.23
N ASN A 363 6.49 15.65 -36.51
CA ASN A 363 5.50 15.46 -37.56
C ASN A 363 4.07 15.67 -37.04
N LYS A 364 3.44 16.78 -37.37
CA LYS A 364 2.06 17.12 -36.92
C LYS A 364 0.98 16.13 -37.38
N ASN A 365 1.26 15.29 -38.38
CA ASN A 365 0.33 14.31 -38.92
C ASN A 365 0.57 12.89 -38.36
N ALA A 366 1.50 12.74 -37.43
CA ALA A 366 1.76 11.50 -36.72
C ALA A 366 1.17 11.52 -35.32
N SER A 367 1.07 10.33 -34.68
CA SER A 367 0.84 10.22 -33.26
C SER A 367 1.83 9.23 -32.60
N VAL A 368 2.14 9.44 -31.33
CA VAL A 368 3.01 8.57 -30.54
C VAL A 368 2.30 8.20 -29.24
N THR A 369 2.11 6.92 -29.03
CA THR A 369 1.57 6.38 -27.77
C THR A 369 2.62 5.49 -27.10
N VAL A 370 2.89 5.74 -25.84
CA VAL A 370 3.83 4.95 -25.01
C VAL A 370 3.23 4.65 -23.64
N TYR A 371 3.85 3.77 -22.89
CA TYR A 371 3.39 3.50 -21.52
C TYR A 371 3.63 4.68 -20.57
N ASP A 372 4.82 5.27 -20.57
CA ASP A 372 5.25 6.43 -19.76
C ASP A 372 5.98 7.40 -20.68
N LEU A 373 5.28 8.46 -21.06
CA LEU A 373 5.77 9.43 -22.04
C LEU A 373 6.97 10.22 -21.52
N LYS A 374 6.95 10.60 -20.26
CA LYS A 374 8.04 11.35 -19.64
C LYS A 374 9.34 10.52 -19.62
N LYS A 375 9.25 9.25 -19.17
CA LYS A 375 10.37 8.30 -19.22
C LYS A 375 10.88 8.08 -20.65
N PHE A 376 9.97 7.98 -21.60
CA PHE A 376 10.31 7.83 -23.02
C PHE A 376 11.07 9.04 -23.56
N LEU A 377 10.65 10.27 -23.24
CA LEU A 377 11.35 11.49 -23.65
C LEU A 377 12.77 11.57 -23.06
N HIS A 378 12.96 11.13 -21.82
CA HIS A 378 14.31 10.98 -21.22
C HIS A 378 15.13 9.89 -21.93
N PHE A 379 14.51 8.75 -22.26
CA PHE A 379 15.19 7.64 -22.94
C PHE A 379 15.78 8.04 -24.30
N ILE A 380 15.07 8.87 -25.07
CA ILE A 380 15.52 9.38 -26.38
C ILE A 380 16.30 10.69 -26.27
N SER A 381 16.60 11.17 -25.05
CA SER A 381 17.27 12.47 -24.83
C SER A 381 16.60 13.63 -25.59
N TYR A 382 15.27 13.73 -25.48
CA TYR A 382 14.51 14.76 -26.17
C TYR A 382 14.87 16.17 -25.67
N GLU A 383 15.22 17.09 -26.61
CA GLU A 383 15.66 18.44 -26.26
C GLU A 383 14.56 19.52 -26.48
N GLY A 384 13.48 19.18 -27.16
CA GLY A 384 12.35 20.08 -27.40
C GLY A 384 11.54 20.42 -26.17
N GLU A 385 10.63 21.37 -26.28
CA GLU A 385 9.67 21.72 -25.24
C GLU A 385 8.50 20.71 -25.27
N GLU A 386 7.68 20.76 -26.31
CA GLU A 386 6.55 19.88 -26.55
C GLU A 386 6.59 19.30 -27.97
N PRO A 387 6.32 17.99 -28.16
CA PRO A 387 6.22 17.39 -29.47
C PRO A 387 5.14 18.05 -30.34
N GLN A 388 5.38 18.13 -31.65
CA GLN A 388 4.38 18.65 -32.60
C GLN A 388 3.34 17.58 -32.99
N CYS A 389 3.68 16.30 -32.87
CA CYS A 389 2.76 15.20 -33.08
C CYS A 389 1.78 15.07 -31.91
N LYS A 390 0.67 14.35 -32.11
CA LYS A 390 -0.18 13.96 -31.00
C LYS A 390 0.53 12.92 -30.13
N THR A 391 0.41 13.03 -28.82
CA THR A 391 1.02 12.08 -27.88
C THR A 391 -0.01 11.53 -26.90
N ASP A 392 0.16 10.27 -26.50
CA ASP A 392 -0.62 9.67 -25.43
C ASP A 392 0.27 8.90 -24.44
N ASP A 393 -0.09 8.97 -23.16
CA ASP A 393 0.59 8.31 -22.05
C ASP A 393 -0.36 7.31 -21.41
N ILE A 394 -0.08 6.02 -21.56
CA ILE A 394 -0.95 4.96 -21.03
C ILE A 394 -0.94 4.92 -19.51
N SER A 395 0.16 5.27 -18.84
CA SER A 395 0.25 5.27 -17.38
C SER A 395 -0.67 6.32 -16.76
N VAL A 396 -0.75 7.50 -17.36
CA VAL A 396 -1.63 8.58 -16.93
C VAL A 396 -3.09 8.28 -17.29
N MET A 397 -3.35 7.76 -18.50
CA MET A 397 -4.69 7.32 -18.90
C MET A 397 -5.23 6.26 -17.94
N LYS A 398 -4.40 5.25 -17.60
CA LYS A 398 -4.72 4.21 -16.64
C LYS A 398 -5.04 4.79 -15.26
N TYR A 399 -4.22 5.69 -14.77
CA TYR A 399 -4.42 6.34 -13.46
C TYR A 399 -5.78 7.03 -13.34
N ILE A 400 -6.26 7.62 -14.44
CA ILE A 400 -7.58 8.27 -14.48
C ILE A 400 -8.72 7.26 -14.70
N ALA A 401 -8.53 6.27 -15.60
CA ALA A 401 -9.58 5.38 -16.09
C ALA A 401 -9.79 4.13 -15.25
N ASP A 402 -8.74 3.61 -14.61
CA ASP A 402 -8.77 2.30 -13.95
C ASP A 402 -8.06 2.30 -12.59
N PHE A 403 -8.81 2.64 -11.56
CA PHE A 403 -8.32 2.69 -10.18
C PHE A 403 -7.83 1.31 -9.65
N PHE A 404 -8.30 0.21 -10.25
CA PHE A 404 -7.99 -1.15 -9.78
C PHE A 404 -6.74 -1.74 -10.42
N ASP A 405 -6.36 -1.24 -11.59
CA ASP A 405 -5.16 -1.69 -12.28
C ASP A 405 -3.90 -1.17 -11.57
N SER A 406 -3.20 -2.07 -10.89
CA SER A 406 -1.95 -1.79 -10.18
C SER A 406 -0.70 -1.96 -11.04
N SER A 407 -0.85 -2.21 -12.34
CA SER A 407 0.26 -2.43 -13.27
C SER A 407 1.21 -1.24 -13.31
N GLN A 408 2.52 -1.52 -13.29
CA GLN A 408 3.59 -0.52 -13.26
C GLN A 408 4.31 -0.39 -14.61
N ASN A 409 3.97 -1.23 -15.58
CA ASN A 409 4.54 -1.25 -16.94
C ASN A 409 3.61 -2.00 -17.88
N ILE A 410 3.90 -1.92 -19.18
CA ILE A 410 3.08 -2.56 -20.22
C ILE A 410 3.06 -4.10 -20.10
N ALA A 411 4.15 -4.71 -19.63
CA ALA A 411 4.19 -6.17 -19.45
C ALA A 411 3.19 -6.64 -18.38
N GLN A 412 3.03 -5.88 -17.30
CA GLN A 412 2.03 -6.16 -16.27
C GLN A 412 0.60 -5.87 -16.76
N ILE A 413 0.41 -4.88 -17.62
CA ILE A 413 -0.89 -4.66 -18.30
C ILE A 413 -1.22 -5.87 -19.18
N CYS A 414 -0.26 -6.38 -19.94
CA CYS A 414 -0.46 -7.61 -20.73
C CYS A 414 -0.88 -8.78 -19.84
N ASP A 415 -0.24 -8.96 -18.68
CA ASP A 415 -0.65 -9.98 -17.70
C ASP A 415 -2.07 -9.75 -17.18
N TYR A 416 -2.39 -8.51 -16.82
CA TYR A 416 -3.70 -8.13 -16.27
C TYR A 416 -4.85 -8.43 -17.25
N TYR A 417 -4.65 -8.12 -18.54
CA TYR A 417 -5.66 -8.37 -19.58
C TYR A 417 -5.51 -9.73 -20.28
N GLY A 418 -4.46 -10.51 -19.97
CA GLY A 418 -4.22 -11.84 -20.59
C GLY A 418 -3.69 -11.75 -22.03
N TYR A 419 -2.90 -10.73 -22.35
CA TYR A 419 -2.28 -10.52 -23.66
C TYR A 419 -0.84 -11.04 -23.72
N GLU A 420 -0.36 -11.35 -24.95
CA GLU A 420 1.02 -11.79 -25.16
C GLU A 420 2.02 -10.62 -25.08
N LYS A 421 2.93 -10.67 -24.12
CA LYS A 421 3.95 -9.64 -23.87
C LYS A 421 4.87 -9.36 -25.06
N GLU A 422 5.02 -10.35 -25.93
CA GLU A 422 5.80 -10.19 -27.14
C GLU A 422 5.25 -9.11 -28.07
N TYR A 423 3.95 -8.85 -28.00
CA TYR A 423 3.24 -7.85 -28.80
C TYR A 423 2.93 -6.56 -28.03
N SER A 424 3.74 -6.21 -27.04
CA SER A 424 3.49 -5.08 -26.13
C SER A 424 3.25 -3.76 -26.85
N ALA A 425 3.96 -3.47 -27.94
CA ALA A 425 3.74 -2.26 -28.72
C ALA A 425 2.36 -2.27 -29.43
N PHE A 426 1.94 -3.40 -29.99
CA PHE A 426 0.60 -3.55 -30.56
C PHE A 426 -0.47 -3.46 -29.46
N ILE A 427 -0.22 -4.04 -28.27
CA ILE A 427 -1.16 -3.98 -27.16
C ILE A 427 -1.37 -2.55 -26.64
N LEU A 428 -0.35 -1.67 -26.72
CA LEU A 428 -0.54 -0.25 -26.43
C LEU A 428 -1.67 0.38 -27.25
N SER A 429 -1.84 -0.04 -28.53
CA SER A 429 -2.92 0.48 -29.38
C SER A 429 -4.31 0.07 -28.88
N ILE A 430 -4.44 -1.18 -28.44
CA ILE A 430 -5.69 -1.70 -27.90
C ILE A 430 -6.02 -1.01 -26.56
N ILE A 431 -5.04 -0.93 -25.67
CA ILE A 431 -5.21 -0.38 -24.32
C ILE A 431 -5.51 1.13 -24.37
N ARG A 432 -4.89 1.88 -25.28
CA ARG A 432 -5.23 3.29 -25.49
C ARG A 432 -6.73 3.45 -25.77
N ASP A 433 -7.23 2.67 -26.71
CA ASP A 433 -8.64 2.76 -27.13
C ASP A 433 -9.58 2.31 -26.01
N VAL A 434 -9.22 1.27 -25.23
CA VAL A 434 -9.98 0.83 -24.07
C VAL A 434 -10.07 1.94 -23.02
N TYR A 435 -8.97 2.64 -22.71
CA TYR A 435 -9.02 3.72 -21.72
C TYR A 435 -9.75 4.96 -22.22
N TYR A 436 -9.62 5.31 -23.52
CA TYR A 436 -10.43 6.38 -24.09
C TYR A 436 -11.95 6.09 -24.02
N GLN A 437 -12.35 4.82 -24.23
CA GLN A 437 -13.77 4.43 -24.10
C GLN A 437 -14.27 4.48 -22.66
N LYS A 438 -13.40 4.29 -21.68
CA LYS A 438 -13.72 4.42 -20.25
C LYS A 438 -13.82 5.87 -19.77
N PHE A 439 -13.31 6.82 -20.54
CA PHE A 439 -13.37 8.22 -20.14
C PHE A 439 -14.77 8.81 -20.28
N GLU A 440 -15.28 9.31 -19.17
CA GLU A 440 -16.39 10.26 -19.17
C GLU A 440 -15.89 11.66 -19.59
N ASP A 441 -16.78 12.59 -19.95
CA ASP A 441 -16.42 13.93 -20.41
C ASP A 441 -15.47 14.65 -19.45
N LEU A 442 -15.69 14.54 -18.14
CA LEU A 442 -14.82 15.16 -17.14
C LEU A 442 -13.45 14.51 -17.08
N SER A 443 -13.37 13.17 -17.14
CA SER A 443 -12.10 12.44 -17.16
C SER A 443 -11.29 12.72 -18.41
N LYS A 444 -11.97 12.82 -19.55
CA LYS A 444 -11.34 13.19 -20.81
C LYS A 444 -10.77 14.61 -20.76
N LYS A 445 -11.55 15.56 -20.23
CA LYS A 445 -11.10 16.94 -20.02
C LYS A 445 -9.91 17.01 -19.06
N LEU A 446 -9.94 16.25 -17.95
CA LEU A 446 -8.83 16.15 -16.99
C LEU A 446 -7.56 15.65 -17.69
N TYR A 447 -7.68 14.58 -18.50
CA TYR A 447 -6.56 14.04 -19.23
C TYR A 447 -5.98 15.02 -20.25
N GLU A 448 -6.81 15.55 -21.15
CA GLU A 448 -6.36 16.36 -22.29
C GLU A 448 -5.90 17.77 -21.88
N GLU A 449 -6.56 18.41 -20.89
CA GLU A 449 -6.29 19.80 -20.55
C GLU A 449 -5.35 19.98 -19.35
N ILE A 450 -5.16 18.96 -18.51
CA ILE A 450 -4.39 19.07 -17.28
C ILE A 450 -3.26 18.05 -17.22
N GLU A 451 -3.58 16.75 -17.14
CA GLU A 451 -2.58 15.72 -16.83
C GLU A 451 -1.58 15.50 -17.96
N LYS A 452 -2.04 15.50 -19.20
CA LYS A 452 -1.19 15.29 -20.37
C LYS A 452 -0.25 16.49 -20.61
N PRO A 453 -0.69 17.76 -20.61
CA PRO A 453 0.24 18.91 -20.67
C PRO A 453 1.23 18.96 -19.51
N LEU A 454 0.82 18.52 -18.30
CA LEU A 454 1.68 18.48 -17.12
C LEU A 454 2.90 17.56 -17.33
N ILE A 455 2.80 16.51 -18.15
CA ILE A 455 3.93 15.62 -18.46
C ILE A 455 5.13 16.43 -18.98
N PHE A 456 4.89 17.36 -19.88
CA PHE A 456 5.97 18.16 -20.49
C PHE A 456 6.55 19.18 -19.53
N VAL A 457 5.71 19.76 -18.67
CA VAL A 457 6.17 20.64 -17.59
C VAL A 457 7.09 19.88 -16.64
N LEU A 458 6.68 18.69 -16.20
CA LEU A 458 7.48 17.87 -15.29
C LEU A 458 8.76 17.36 -15.98
N PHE A 459 8.69 16.99 -17.25
CA PHE A 459 9.86 16.61 -18.03
C PHE A 459 10.89 17.75 -18.08
N ASP A 460 10.44 18.99 -18.34
CA ASP A 460 11.33 20.15 -18.36
C ASP A 460 11.92 20.47 -16.99
N MET A 461 11.11 20.36 -15.91
CA MET A 461 11.58 20.49 -14.53
C MET A 461 12.66 19.46 -14.19
N GLU A 462 12.45 18.20 -14.57
CA GLU A 462 13.42 17.11 -14.34
C GLU A 462 14.73 17.36 -15.11
N ARG A 463 14.62 17.74 -16.38
CA ARG A 463 15.77 18.07 -17.23
C ARG A 463 16.53 19.30 -16.73
N THR A 464 15.80 20.30 -16.27
CA THR A 464 16.39 21.53 -15.73
C THR A 464 17.17 21.27 -14.44
N GLY A 465 16.62 20.47 -13.53
CA GLY A 465 17.26 20.15 -12.26
C GLY A 465 17.40 21.37 -11.31
N VAL A 466 17.94 21.12 -10.14
CA VAL A 466 18.16 22.12 -9.09
C VAL A 466 19.64 22.15 -8.72
N LYS A 467 20.22 23.35 -8.62
CA LYS A 467 21.64 23.51 -8.26
C LYS A 467 21.86 23.31 -6.79
N VAL A 468 22.88 22.52 -6.46
CA VAL A 468 23.35 22.29 -5.10
C VAL A 468 24.74 22.92 -4.92
N ASP A 469 24.92 23.68 -3.84
CA ASP A 469 26.24 24.19 -3.45
C ASP A 469 27.07 23.09 -2.81
N ILE A 470 28.06 22.60 -3.55
CA ILE A 470 28.96 21.53 -3.10
C ILE A 470 29.81 21.96 -1.90
N ASN A 471 30.18 23.23 -1.82
CA ASN A 471 30.98 23.73 -0.69
C ASN A 471 30.14 23.72 0.59
N ALA A 472 28.91 24.24 0.52
CA ALA A 472 27.97 24.17 1.62
C ALA A 472 27.65 22.73 2.02
N LEU A 473 27.51 21.81 1.04
CA LEU A 473 27.31 20.37 1.31
C LEU A 473 28.48 19.77 2.10
N ASN A 474 29.73 20.10 1.75
CA ASN A 474 30.91 19.63 2.45
C ASN A 474 31.01 20.24 3.87
N GLU A 475 30.62 21.50 4.06
CA GLU A 475 30.54 22.15 5.38
C GLU A 475 29.50 21.42 6.26
N PHE A 476 28.30 21.17 5.77
CA PHE A 476 27.27 20.42 6.51
C PHE A 476 27.71 18.99 6.82
N SER A 477 28.40 18.33 5.89
CA SER A 477 28.98 17.00 6.11
C SER A 477 29.94 17.02 7.30
N ALA A 478 30.85 17.96 7.34
CA ALA A 478 31.81 18.11 8.44
C ALA A 478 31.12 18.44 9.79
N ILE A 479 30.16 19.38 9.79
CA ILE A 479 29.44 19.79 11.00
C ILE A 479 28.63 18.60 11.56
N TYR A 480 27.85 17.92 10.71
CA TYR A 480 26.99 16.82 11.18
C TYR A 480 27.78 15.59 11.58
N SER A 481 28.86 15.26 10.87
CA SER A 481 29.77 14.16 11.24
C SER A 481 30.42 14.42 12.62
N ALA A 482 30.88 15.64 12.88
CA ALA A 482 31.44 16.01 14.17
C ALA A 482 30.37 15.93 15.29
N LYS A 483 29.15 16.41 15.03
CA LYS A 483 28.05 16.36 15.99
C LYS A 483 27.61 14.93 16.30
N LEU A 484 27.53 14.08 15.29
CA LEU A 484 27.22 12.64 15.47
C LEU A 484 28.30 11.94 16.30
N SER A 485 29.57 12.28 16.09
CA SER A 485 30.68 11.73 16.87
C SER A 485 30.62 12.15 18.33
N GLU A 486 30.34 13.44 18.60
CA GLU A 486 30.10 13.98 19.95
C GLU A 486 28.93 13.24 20.64
N LEU A 487 27.76 13.18 19.98
CA LEU A 487 26.58 12.53 20.52
C LEU A 487 26.80 11.03 20.77
N THR A 488 27.50 10.35 19.87
CA THR A 488 27.86 8.94 20.03
C THR A 488 28.67 8.71 21.32
N LYS A 489 29.68 9.56 21.56
CA LYS A 489 30.50 9.49 22.78
C LYS A 489 29.62 9.72 24.02
N LEU A 490 28.83 10.78 24.04
CA LEU A 490 27.93 11.09 25.17
C LEU A 490 26.94 9.97 25.45
N ILE A 491 26.38 9.34 24.41
CA ILE A 491 25.45 8.21 24.56
C ILE A 491 26.18 7.00 25.14
N TYR A 492 27.38 6.66 24.65
CA TYR A 492 28.15 5.52 25.17
C TYR A 492 28.58 5.76 26.62
N ASP A 493 29.02 6.95 26.97
CA ASP A 493 29.39 7.32 28.34
C ASP A 493 28.16 7.21 29.27
N ALA A 494 27.00 7.71 28.85
CA ALA A 494 25.77 7.65 29.61
C ALA A 494 25.21 6.20 29.75
N CYS A 495 25.39 5.37 28.72
CA CYS A 495 24.94 3.96 28.73
C CYS A 495 25.97 3.02 29.38
N GLY A 496 27.22 3.45 29.56
CA GLY A 496 28.32 2.61 30.05
C GLY A 496 28.65 1.41 29.15
N CYS A 497 28.39 1.51 27.84
CA CYS A 497 28.73 0.51 26.84
C CYS A 497 28.63 1.06 25.41
N GLN A 498 29.36 0.43 24.51
CA GLN A 498 29.26 0.69 23.07
C GLN A 498 28.27 -0.27 22.42
N PHE A 499 27.48 0.23 21.50
CA PHE A 499 26.47 -0.54 20.74
C PHE A 499 26.10 0.23 19.47
N ASN A 500 25.44 -0.44 18.52
CA ASN A 500 24.94 0.24 17.33
C ASN A 500 23.64 1.02 17.67
N ILE A 501 23.73 2.35 17.79
CA ILE A 501 22.62 3.25 18.13
C ILE A 501 21.53 3.21 17.04
N ASN A 502 21.91 2.94 15.79
CA ASN A 502 20.98 2.80 14.66
C ASN A 502 20.26 1.44 14.63
N SER A 503 20.67 0.47 15.48
CA SER A 503 19.97 -0.81 15.59
C SER A 503 18.84 -0.73 16.63
N PRO A 504 17.55 -0.79 16.22
CA PRO A 504 16.43 -0.74 17.16
C PRO A 504 16.49 -1.84 18.22
N SER A 505 17.04 -3.00 17.86
CA SER A 505 17.16 -4.15 18.75
C SER A 505 18.20 -3.92 19.86
N GLN A 506 19.40 -3.46 19.48
CA GLN A 506 20.47 -3.18 20.45
C GLN A 506 20.12 -1.98 21.33
N LEU A 507 19.56 -0.93 20.72
CA LEU A 507 19.08 0.24 21.46
C LEU A 507 18.00 -0.15 22.47
N GLY A 508 17.02 -0.99 22.08
CA GLY A 508 15.98 -1.46 22.98
C GLY A 508 16.54 -2.27 24.15
N GLN A 509 17.53 -3.13 23.93
CA GLN A 509 18.19 -3.87 25.02
C GLN A 509 18.91 -2.94 25.99
N VAL A 510 19.64 -1.95 25.46
CA VAL A 510 20.36 -0.99 26.33
C VAL A 510 19.39 -0.14 27.16
N LEU A 511 18.37 0.43 26.54
CA LEU A 511 17.42 1.32 27.24
C LEU A 511 16.56 0.57 28.27
N PHE A 512 16.03 -0.59 27.91
CA PHE A 512 14.99 -1.25 28.72
C PHE A 512 15.53 -2.39 29.60
N GLU A 513 16.61 -3.06 29.22
CA GLU A 513 17.20 -4.15 30.00
C GLU A 513 18.39 -3.68 30.84
N LYS A 514 19.26 -2.83 30.29
CA LYS A 514 20.46 -2.37 31.02
C LYS A 514 20.17 -1.13 31.87
N LEU A 515 19.52 -0.11 31.31
CA LEU A 515 19.20 1.14 32.03
C LEU A 515 17.88 1.05 32.81
N GLY A 516 17.07 0.01 32.59
CA GLY A 516 15.84 -0.25 33.36
C GLY A 516 14.72 0.76 33.13
N LEU A 517 14.72 1.50 32.00
CA LEU A 517 13.65 2.45 31.71
C LEU A 517 12.32 1.72 31.52
N LYS A 518 11.21 2.38 31.88
CA LYS A 518 9.87 1.81 31.72
C LYS A 518 9.59 1.57 30.25
N SER A 519 9.57 0.32 29.83
CA SER A 519 9.32 -0.04 28.45
C SER A 519 7.83 -0.01 28.11
N GLY A 520 7.51 0.41 26.89
CA GLY A 520 6.28 -0.02 26.24
C GLY A 520 6.24 -1.55 26.04
N LYS A 521 5.10 -2.09 25.62
CA LYS A 521 4.97 -3.53 25.33
C LYS A 521 5.99 -3.96 24.27
N LYS A 522 6.65 -5.10 24.47
CA LYS A 522 7.44 -5.77 23.43
C LYS A 522 6.51 -6.04 22.23
N ASN A 523 7.01 -5.86 21.02
CA ASN A 523 6.27 -6.21 19.81
C ASN A 523 6.06 -7.75 19.72
N LYS A 524 5.27 -8.21 18.74
CA LYS A 524 4.98 -9.64 18.55
C LYS A 524 6.24 -10.52 18.40
N SER A 525 7.37 -9.94 17.95
CA SER A 525 8.66 -10.63 17.83
C SER A 525 9.52 -10.56 19.11
N GLY A 526 8.96 -10.16 20.25
CA GLY A 526 9.66 -10.08 21.54
C GLY A 526 10.67 -8.94 21.64
N LYS A 527 10.75 -8.05 20.64
CA LYS A 527 11.67 -6.91 20.60
C LYS A 527 10.98 -5.66 21.16
N TYR A 528 11.74 -4.82 21.83
CA TYR A 528 11.28 -3.51 22.26
C TYR A 528 11.11 -2.57 21.08
N SER A 529 10.03 -1.82 21.06
CA SER A 529 9.90 -0.73 20.09
C SER A 529 10.67 0.49 20.60
N THR A 530 11.50 1.05 19.72
CA THR A 530 12.24 2.29 19.95
C THR A 530 11.82 3.38 18.94
N SER A 531 10.51 3.40 18.58
CA SER A 531 9.96 4.46 17.72
C SER A 531 10.14 5.84 18.36
N ALA A 532 10.16 6.90 17.54
CA ALA A 532 10.26 8.28 18.01
C ALA A 532 9.21 8.57 19.10
N GLU A 533 7.95 8.14 18.88
CA GLU A 533 6.86 8.34 19.82
C GLU A 533 7.13 7.76 21.23
N ILE A 534 7.77 6.58 21.28
CA ILE A 534 8.11 5.94 22.56
C ILE A 534 9.28 6.67 23.24
N LEU A 535 10.28 7.04 22.43
CA LEU A 535 11.43 7.77 22.95
C LEU A 535 11.04 9.17 23.43
N GLU A 536 10.17 9.90 22.73
CA GLU A 536 9.65 11.20 23.14
C GLU A 536 8.97 11.14 24.52
N LYS A 537 8.16 10.11 24.78
CA LYS A 537 7.53 9.90 26.11
C LYS A 537 8.54 9.61 27.21
N LEU A 538 9.70 9.07 26.88
CA LEU A 538 10.77 8.75 27.83
C LEU A 538 11.82 9.88 27.95
N ALA A 539 11.74 10.89 27.10
CA ALA A 539 12.71 11.98 27.07
C ALA A 539 12.78 12.79 28.39
N ASP A 540 11.65 12.88 29.11
CA ASP A 540 11.58 13.55 30.42
C ASP A 540 12.05 12.65 31.56
N GLU A 541 12.02 11.33 31.38
CA GLU A 541 12.47 10.37 32.39
C GLU A 541 13.99 10.13 32.36
N SER A 542 14.65 10.37 31.19
CA SER A 542 16.07 10.04 31.05
C SER A 542 16.80 10.97 30.07
N PRO A 543 17.87 11.66 30.53
CA PRO A 543 18.68 12.51 29.66
C PRO A 543 19.30 11.77 28.45
N VAL A 544 19.62 10.48 28.58
CA VAL A 544 20.19 9.71 27.48
C VAL A 544 19.22 9.54 26.32
N VAL A 545 17.91 9.51 26.61
CA VAL A 545 16.88 9.43 25.56
C VAL A 545 16.86 10.69 24.72
N ARG A 546 17.05 11.87 25.32
CA ARG A 546 17.18 13.13 24.58
C ARG A 546 18.40 13.13 23.66
N LEU A 547 19.53 12.62 24.14
CA LEU A 547 20.73 12.46 23.30
C LEU A 547 20.49 11.52 22.11
N ILE A 548 19.76 10.42 22.32
CA ILE A 548 19.42 9.46 21.26
C ILE A 548 18.45 10.10 20.24
N LEU A 549 17.46 10.89 20.69
CA LEU A 549 16.57 11.61 19.79
C LEU A 549 17.36 12.60 18.93
N SER A 550 18.23 13.40 19.54
CA SER A 550 19.13 14.31 18.81
C SER A 550 20.05 13.57 17.85
N TYR A 551 20.65 12.46 18.28
CA TYR A 551 21.48 11.63 17.39
C TYR A 551 20.69 11.14 16.15
N ARG A 552 19.46 10.65 16.34
CA ARG A 552 18.63 10.18 15.22
C ARG A 552 18.25 11.29 14.26
N GLN A 553 17.98 12.47 14.79
CA GLN A 553 17.71 13.67 13.99
C GLN A 553 18.91 14.01 13.10
N TYR A 554 20.10 14.21 13.69
CA TYR A 554 21.31 14.49 12.93
C TYR A 554 21.72 13.36 11.99
N GLN A 555 21.54 12.10 12.41
CA GLN A 555 21.81 10.94 11.55
C GLN A 555 20.90 10.93 10.30
N LYS A 556 19.62 11.26 10.46
CA LYS A 556 18.70 11.35 9.32
C LYS A 556 19.09 12.50 8.39
N LEU A 557 19.42 13.68 8.94
CA LEU A 557 19.87 14.83 8.14
C LEU A 557 21.15 14.48 7.37
N TYR A 558 22.12 13.90 8.04
CA TYR A 558 23.39 13.52 7.47
C TYR A 558 23.25 12.46 6.37
N SER A 559 22.59 11.32 6.70
CA SER A 559 22.53 10.19 5.77
C SER A 559 21.60 10.43 4.58
N THR A 560 20.50 11.18 4.77
CA THR A 560 19.48 11.33 3.72
C THR A 560 19.76 12.57 2.85
N TYR A 561 20.09 13.70 3.46
CA TYR A 561 20.15 14.99 2.76
C TYR A 561 21.55 15.48 2.47
N VAL A 562 22.57 14.98 3.17
CA VAL A 562 23.97 15.35 2.91
C VAL A 562 24.63 14.24 2.09
N GLU A 563 24.89 13.08 2.70
CA GLU A 563 25.60 11.99 2.01
C GLU A 563 24.70 11.28 0.99
N GLY A 564 23.38 11.23 1.22
CA GLY A 564 22.42 10.67 0.26
C GLY A 564 22.27 11.50 -1.01
N PHE A 565 22.53 12.82 -0.96
CA PHE A 565 22.48 13.67 -2.16
C PHE A 565 23.77 13.64 -2.96
N ARG A 566 24.93 13.41 -2.30
CA ARG A 566 26.25 13.43 -2.92
C ARG A 566 26.35 12.60 -4.22
N PRO A 567 25.91 11.32 -4.27
CA PRO A 567 25.98 10.53 -5.51
C PRO A 567 24.97 10.96 -6.59
N LEU A 568 23.99 11.79 -6.24
CA LEU A 568 22.94 12.26 -7.15
C LEU A 568 23.25 13.62 -7.77
N ILE A 569 24.33 14.26 -7.33
CA ILE A 569 24.79 15.55 -7.88
C ILE A 569 25.62 15.25 -9.12
N ASP A 570 25.22 15.80 -10.25
CA ASP A 570 26.02 15.78 -11.46
C ASP A 570 27.35 16.51 -11.25
N GLY A 571 28.46 15.80 -11.45
CA GLY A 571 29.81 16.29 -11.13
C GLY A 571 30.28 17.47 -11.98
N VAL A 572 29.66 17.70 -13.16
CA VAL A 572 30.01 18.77 -14.10
C VAL A 572 29.16 20.00 -13.85
N THR A 573 27.85 19.81 -13.75
CA THR A 573 26.86 20.91 -13.66
C THR A 573 26.58 21.33 -12.22
N GLY A 574 26.76 20.43 -11.24
CA GLY A 574 26.34 20.58 -9.85
C GLY A 574 24.83 20.57 -9.67
N LEU A 575 24.10 19.99 -10.63
CA LEU A 575 22.64 19.87 -10.58
C LEU A 575 22.23 18.53 -9.99
N VAL A 576 21.06 18.54 -9.35
CA VAL A 576 20.32 17.35 -8.93
C VAL A 576 19.05 17.27 -9.75
N HIS A 577 18.81 16.10 -10.32
CA HIS A 577 17.62 15.82 -11.13
C HIS A 577 16.75 14.82 -10.37
N THR A 578 15.62 15.29 -9.86
CA THR A 578 14.61 14.42 -9.24
C THR A 578 13.66 13.88 -10.29
N THR A 579 12.89 12.85 -9.93
CA THR A 579 11.76 12.35 -10.72
C THR A 579 10.46 12.78 -10.07
N TYR A 580 9.57 13.44 -10.83
CA TYR A 580 8.22 13.80 -10.38
C TYR A 580 7.19 12.81 -10.91
N ASN A 581 6.49 12.10 -10.03
CA ASN A 581 5.52 11.08 -10.42
C ASN A 581 4.09 11.63 -10.30
N GLN A 582 3.29 11.49 -11.38
CA GLN A 582 1.89 11.89 -11.44
C GLN A 582 0.94 10.78 -10.96
N THR A 583 1.33 9.51 -11.07
CA THR A 583 0.44 8.34 -10.95
C THR A 583 0.62 7.53 -9.67
N VAL A 584 1.43 8.03 -8.70
CA VAL A 584 1.78 7.28 -7.47
C VAL A 584 0.82 7.53 -6.32
N THR A 585 0.33 8.76 -6.17
CA THR A 585 -0.56 9.11 -5.06
C THR A 585 -2.03 8.89 -5.42
N THR A 586 -2.83 8.46 -4.46
CA THR A 586 -4.29 8.30 -4.67
C THR A 586 -5.07 9.62 -4.65
N THR A 587 -4.39 10.73 -4.36
CA THR A 587 -5.00 12.05 -4.13
C THR A 587 -4.81 13.03 -5.29
N GLY A 588 -4.15 12.64 -6.38
CA GLY A 588 -3.77 13.53 -7.46
C GLY A 588 -2.57 14.44 -7.16
N ARG A 589 -1.94 14.30 -5.98
CA ARG A 589 -0.71 15.05 -5.68
C ARG A 589 0.49 14.42 -6.39
N LEU A 590 1.44 15.26 -6.80
CA LEU A 590 2.73 14.78 -7.29
C LEU A 590 3.55 14.16 -6.14
N SER A 591 4.39 13.20 -6.46
CA SER A 591 5.45 12.73 -5.57
C SER A 591 6.81 12.96 -6.21
N SER A 592 7.85 13.10 -5.38
CA SER A 592 9.23 13.29 -5.81
C SER A 592 10.09 12.12 -5.33
N ALA A 593 10.96 11.62 -6.22
CA ALA A 593 11.85 10.48 -5.94
C ALA A 593 13.24 10.69 -6.56
N ASN A 594 14.25 10.10 -5.95
CA ASN A 594 15.63 10.01 -6.43
C ASN A 594 16.31 11.36 -6.78
N PRO A 595 16.40 12.32 -5.82
CA PRO A 595 16.00 12.30 -4.42
C PRO A 595 14.59 12.83 -4.21
N ASN A 596 13.99 12.53 -3.05
CA ASN A 596 12.72 13.15 -2.66
C ASN A 596 12.96 14.57 -2.17
N LEU A 597 12.68 15.58 -3.01
CA LEU A 597 12.84 16.99 -2.70
C LEU A 597 11.65 17.59 -1.92
N GLN A 598 10.51 16.89 -1.82
CA GLN A 598 9.32 17.36 -1.11
C GLN A 598 9.41 17.19 0.41
N ASN A 599 10.33 16.34 0.89
CA ASN A 599 10.45 15.99 2.31
C ASN A 599 11.63 16.68 3.02
N ILE A 600 12.19 17.74 2.45
CA ILE A 600 13.27 18.51 3.09
C ILE A 600 12.70 19.15 4.36
N PRO A 601 13.31 18.92 5.55
CA PRO A 601 12.78 19.40 6.81
C PRO A 601 12.69 20.94 6.87
N ILE A 602 11.63 21.46 7.53
CA ILE A 602 11.41 22.91 7.69
C ILE A 602 11.07 23.28 9.14
N ARG A 603 10.66 22.32 9.98
CA ARG A 603 10.17 22.63 11.33
C ARG A 603 11.30 22.97 12.29
N GLU A 604 12.42 22.28 12.16
CA GLU A 604 13.59 22.39 13.02
C GLU A 604 14.64 23.31 12.38
N GLU A 605 15.43 23.98 13.21
CA GLU A 605 16.43 24.95 12.73
C GLU A 605 17.47 24.29 11.83
N GLU A 606 17.99 23.12 12.23
CA GLU A 606 18.98 22.38 11.45
C GLU A 606 18.42 21.94 10.08
N GLY A 607 17.14 21.58 10.04
CA GLY A 607 16.45 21.24 8.78
C GLY A 607 16.28 22.46 7.87
N ARG A 608 16.00 23.63 8.44
CA ARG A 608 15.92 24.89 7.68
C ARG A 608 17.26 25.31 7.12
N GLU A 609 18.34 25.10 7.87
CA GLU A 609 19.70 25.39 7.41
C GLU A 609 20.07 24.56 6.17
N LEU A 610 19.66 23.29 6.12
CA LEU A 610 19.87 22.44 4.93
C LEU A 610 19.30 23.02 3.63
N ARG A 611 18.27 23.84 3.70
CA ARG A 611 17.71 24.49 2.51
C ARG A 611 18.68 25.43 1.83
N LYS A 612 19.71 25.95 2.55
CA LYS A 612 20.79 26.75 2.01
C LYS A 612 21.68 26.00 1.03
N LEU A 613 21.61 24.66 1.01
CA LEU A 613 22.27 23.83 -0.02
C LEU A 613 21.75 24.13 -1.43
N PHE A 614 20.48 24.51 -1.55
CA PHE A 614 19.86 24.78 -2.84
C PHE A 614 20.08 26.25 -3.21
N VAL A 615 20.74 26.46 -4.34
CA VAL A 615 21.08 27.77 -4.82
C VAL A 615 20.57 27.96 -6.26
N PRO A 616 20.20 29.20 -6.68
CA PRO A 616 19.87 29.43 -8.05
C PRO A 616 21.12 29.31 -8.93
N ARG A 617 20.94 29.01 -10.22
CA ARG A 617 22.04 29.10 -11.20
C ARG A 617 22.56 30.52 -11.26
N MET A 618 23.84 30.69 -11.69
CA MET A 618 24.45 32.00 -11.80
C MET A 618 23.59 32.95 -12.65
N GLY A 619 23.30 34.12 -12.12
CA GLY A 619 22.46 35.14 -12.77
C GLY A 619 20.96 34.94 -12.59
N ASN A 620 20.51 33.88 -11.93
CA ASN A 620 19.10 33.59 -11.65
C ASN A 620 18.76 33.87 -10.17
N ILE A 621 17.46 33.87 -9.88
CA ILE A 621 16.90 33.97 -8.53
C ILE A 621 15.87 32.85 -8.32
N PHE A 622 15.64 32.47 -7.07
CA PHE A 622 14.47 31.66 -6.72
C PHE A 622 13.22 32.56 -6.65
N ILE A 623 12.12 32.03 -7.16
CA ILE A 623 10.79 32.58 -6.98
C ILE A 623 9.99 31.51 -6.22
N ASP A 624 9.48 31.88 -5.04
CA ASP A 624 8.59 31.05 -4.23
C ASP A 624 7.18 31.61 -4.30
N ALA A 625 6.24 30.82 -4.81
CA ALA A 625 4.84 31.19 -4.93
C ALA A 625 3.96 30.05 -4.43
N ASP A 626 3.09 30.34 -3.49
CA ASP A 626 2.14 29.36 -2.90
C ASP A 626 0.73 29.94 -2.84
N TYR A 627 -0.26 29.08 -3.06
CA TYR A 627 -1.66 29.43 -2.91
C TYR A 627 -2.04 29.56 -1.42
N SER A 628 -2.54 30.74 -1.02
CA SER A 628 -2.99 30.95 0.35
C SER A 628 -4.21 30.09 0.67
N GLN A 629 -4.01 29.01 1.45
CA GLN A 629 -5.05 28.16 2.02
C GLN A 629 -6.04 27.62 0.97
N ILE A 630 -5.54 27.19 -0.21
CA ILE A 630 -6.39 26.79 -1.35
C ILE A 630 -7.38 25.69 -0.99
N GLU A 631 -6.99 24.71 -0.18
CA GLU A 631 -7.85 23.60 0.21
C GLU A 631 -9.06 24.07 1.04
N LEU A 632 -8.85 24.99 1.98
CA LEU A 632 -9.93 25.56 2.77
C LEU A 632 -10.85 26.48 1.94
N ARG A 633 -10.30 27.18 0.94
CA ARG A 633 -11.11 27.98 0.00
C ARG A 633 -11.99 27.10 -0.88
N LEU A 634 -11.43 25.98 -1.37
CA LEU A 634 -12.20 24.98 -2.12
C LEU A 634 -13.27 24.34 -1.24
N LEU A 635 -12.96 24.01 0.02
CA LEU A 635 -13.92 23.49 0.96
C LEU A 635 -15.08 24.48 1.16
N ALA A 636 -14.76 25.77 1.40
CA ALA A 636 -15.78 26.82 1.54
C ALA A 636 -16.68 26.91 0.29
N HIS A 637 -16.06 26.83 -0.91
CA HIS A 637 -16.80 26.88 -2.18
C HIS A 637 -17.73 25.68 -2.36
N PHE A 638 -17.23 24.46 -2.17
CA PHE A 638 -18.00 23.25 -2.38
C PHE A 638 -19.06 22.99 -1.31
N SER A 639 -18.79 23.34 -0.04
CA SER A 639 -19.77 23.20 1.04
C SER A 639 -20.86 24.30 1.01
N GLY A 640 -20.58 25.43 0.37
CA GLY A 640 -21.45 26.59 0.42
C GLY A 640 -21.54 27.23 1.83
N CYS A 641 -20.64 26.87 2.76
CA CYS A 641 -20.62 27.39 4.13
C CYS A 641 -20.41 28.89 4.14
N LYS A 642 -21.45 29.62 4.54
CA LYS A 642 -21.49 31.10 4.49
C LYS A 642 -20.40 31.72 5.35
N GLU A 643 -20.21 31.19 6.54
CA GLU A 643 -19.23 31.68 7.52
C GLU A 643 -17.78 31.61 6.97
N LEU A 644 -17.45 30.51 6.27
CA LEU A 644 -16.15 30.36 5.61
C LEU A 644 -16.01 31.32 4.42
N ILE A 645 -17.05 31.40 3.58
CA ILE A 645 -17.06 32.26 2.39
C ILE A 645 -16.93 33.73 2.78
N GLU A 646 -17.69 34.19 3.79
CA GLU A 646 -17.63 35.56 4.30
C GLU A 646 -16.25 35.88 4.91
N ALA A 647 -15.70 34.97 5.72
CA ALA A 647 -14.36 35.15 6.30
C ALA A 647 -13.28 35.34 5.22
N TYR A 648 -13.34 34.55 4.12
CA TYR A 648 -12.39 34.70 3.02
C TYR A 648 -12.61 35.98 2.19
N ASN A 649 -13.86 36.37 1.93
CA ASN A 649 -14.18 37.58 1.19
C ASN A 649 -13.76 38.86 1.95
N GLU A 650 -13.85 38.82 3.28
CA GLU A 650 -13.41 39.91 4.16
C GLU A 650 -11.89 39.88 4.43
N GLY A 651 -11.15 38.94 3.88
CA GLY A 651 -9.70 38.81 4.08
C GLY A 651 -9.31 38.44 5.51
N LYS A 652 -10.22 37.86 6.30
CA LYS A 652 -9.94 37.42 7.67
C LYS A 652 -9.01 36.20 7.70
N ASP A 653 -8.17 36.13 8.73
CA ASP A 653 -7.38 34.95 9.00
C ASP A 653 -8.25 33.84 9.57
N ILE A 654 -8.62 32.86 8.74
CA ILE A 654 -9.51 31.76 9.11
C ILE A 654 -8.99 30.95 10.31
N HIS A 655 -7.66 30.81 10.47
CA HIS A 655 -7.10 30.12 11.62
C HIS A 655 -7.25 30.92 12.90
N ALA A 656 -7.19 32.27 12.84
CA ALA A 656 -7.45 33.13 13.96
C ALA A 656 -8.96 33.15 14.29
N VAL A 657 -9.83 33.19 13.28
CA VAL A 657 -11.29 33.11 13.46
C VAL A 657 -11.65 31.75 14.12
N THR A 658 -11.15 30.64 13.61
CA THR A 658 -11.38 29.33 14.22
C THR A 658 -10.83 29.25 15.65
N ALA A 659 -9.64 29.85 15.92
CA ALA A 659 -9.07 29.92 17.27
C ALA A 659 -9.98 30.66 18.22
N SER A 660 -10.47 31.85 17.82
CA SER A 660 -11.43 32.65 18.60
C SER A 660 -12.66 31.82 19.00
N GLN A 661 -13.22 31.07 18.06
CA GLN A 661 -14.42 30.23 18.27
C GLN A 661 -14.13 28.98 19.10
N VAL A 662 -13.05 28.25 18.79
CA VAL A 662 -12.69 27.00 19.47
C VAL A 662 -12.27 27.26 20.93
N PHE A 663 -11.53 28.34 21.18
CA PHE A 663 -11.06 28.71 22.53
C PHE A 663 -12.00 29.63 23.26
N GLY A 664 -13.06 30.14 22.60
CA GLY A 664 -14.04 31.05 23.21
C GLY A 664 -13.45 32.38 23.64
N VAL A 665 -12.48 32.92 22.90
CA VAL A 665 -11.82 34.18 23.17
C VAL A 665 -12.06 35.19 22.04
N PRO A 666 -12.10 36.51 22.31
CA PRO A 666 -12.16 37.53 21.26
C PRO A 666 -10.99 37.41 20.28
N LEU A 667 -11.21 37.76 19.00
CA LEU A 667 -10.21 37.65 17.95
C LEU A 667 -8.88 38.32 18.27
N GLU A 668 -8.97 39.50 18.94
CA GLU A 668 -7.81 40.31 19.36
C GLU A 668 -6.99 39.67 20.48
N GLN A 669 -7.56 38.69 21.18
CA GLN A 669 -6.89 37.93 22.24
C GLN A 669 -6.33 36.58 21.77
N VAL A 670 -6.49 36.25 20.50
CA VAL A 670 -5.96 35.01 19.92
C VAL A 670 -4.43 35.09 19.89
N THR A 671 -3.79 34.22 20.67
CA THR A 671 -2.34 34.14 20.71
C THR A 671 -1.82 33.36 19.48
N HIS A 672 -0.54 33.51 19.14
CA HIS A 672 0.11 32.76 18.08
C HIS A 672 0.01 31.21 18.31
N LYS A 673 0.08 30.79 19.57
CA LYS A 673 -0.09 29.36 19.93
C LYS A 673 -1.51 28.89 19.64
N MET A 674 -2.54 29.64 20.04
CA MET A 674 -3.95 29.30 19.75
C MET A 674 -4.21 29.24 18.25
N ARG A 675 -3.69 30.20 17.48
CA ARG A 675 -3.78 30.22 16.02
C ARG A 675 -3.11 28.99 15.39
N SER A 676 -1.95 28.58 15.87
CA SER A 676 -1.23 27.38 15.40
C SER A 676 -1.99 26.10 15.73
N GLN A 677 -2.61 26.02 16.91
CA GLN A 677 -3.45 24.90 17.30
C GLN A 677 -4.72 24.83 16.44
N ALA A 678 -5.39 25.97 16.20
CA ALA A 678 -6.55 26.03 15.32
C ALA A 678 -6.21 25.65 13.86
N LYS A 679 -4.99 26.01 13.40
CA LYS A 679 -4.49 25.51 12.11
C LYS A 679 -4.44 23.98 12.06
N ALA A 680 -3.97 23.34 13.11
CA ALA A 680 -3.94 21.89 13.19
C ALA A 680 -5.36 21.28 13.29
N VAL A 681 -6.31 21.97 13.95
CA VAL A 681 -7.73 21.57 13.99
C VAL A 681 -8.34 21.67 12.59
N ASN A 682 -8.21 22.80 11.90
CA ASN A 682 -8.77 23.03 10.58
C ASN A 682 -8.31 21.95 9.57
N PHE A 683 -7.01 21.74 9.47
CA PHE A 683 -6.48 20.72 8.57
C PHE A 683 -6.80 19.29 9.05
N GLY A 684 -6.70 19.04 10.35
CA GLY A 684 -6.99 17.73 10.91
C GLY A 684 -8.42 17.29 10.61
N ILE A 685 -9.40 18.17 10.80
CA ILE A 685 -10.83 17.86 10.56
C ILE A 685 -11.08 17.60 9.08
N ILE A 686 -10.52 18.39 8.17
CA ILE A 686 -10.66 18.20 6.72
C ILE A 686 -10.12 16.83 6.28
N TYR A 687 -9.01 16.42 6.89
CA TYR A 687 -8.42 15.10 6.61
C TYR A 687 -8.97 13.95 7.47
N GLY A 688 -10.09 14.17 8.16
CA GLY A 688 -10.79 13.13 8.93
C GLY A 688 -10.05 12.68 10.19
N ILE A 689 -9.35 13.58 10.89
CA ILE A 689 -8.66 13.26 12.13
C ILE A 689 -9.66 12.82 13.20
N SER A 690 -9.34 11.72 13.90
CA SER A 690 -10.14 11.31 15.06
C SER A 690 -9.87 12.22 16.28
N ASP A 691 -10.79 12.23 17.25
CA ASP A 691 -10.63 12.91 18.54
C ASP A 691 -9.34 12.47 19.26
N PHE A 692 -8.97 11.18 19.18
CA PHE A 692 -7.71 10.66 19.71
C PHE A 692 -6.48 11.21 18.96
N GLY A 693 -6.55 11.29 17.61
CA GLY A 693 -5.48 11.85 16.79
C GLY A 693 -5.27 13.34 17.07
N LEU A 694 -6.37 14.11 17.19
CA LEU A 694 -6.32 15.52 17.50
C LEU A 694 -5.78 15.78 18.92
N ALA A 695 -6.24 14.99 19.92
CA ALA A 695 -5.76 15.05 21.29
C ALA A 695 -4.24 14.88 21.36
N LYS A 696 -3.71 13.92 20.63
CA LYS A 696 -2.28 13.65 20.54
C LYS A 696 -1.51 14.78 19.88
N ASN A 697 -2.04 15.35 18.77
CA ASN A 697 -1.36 16.43 18.04
C ASN A 697 -1.29 17.74 18.82
N LEU A 698 -2.28 18.00 19.67
CA LEU A 698 -2.38 19.24 20.46
C LEU A 698 -1.89 19.07 21.91
N ASP A 699 -1.57 17.86 22.32
CA ASP A 699 -1.23 17.49 23.70
C ASP A 699 -2.34 17.92 24.70
N ILE A 700 -3.59 17.53 24.40
CA ILE A 700 -4.78 17.82 25.18
C ILE A 700 -5.57 16.53 25.49
N PRO A 701 -6.45 16.53 26.52
CA PRO A 701 -7.33 15.40 26.78
C PRO A 701 -8.24 15.07 25.58
N VAL A 702 -8.51 13.79 25.34
CA VAL A 702 -9.39 13.33 24.23
C VAL A 702 -10.78 13.97 24.29
N LYS A 703 -11.31 14.17 25.51
CA LYS A 703 -12.60 14.85 25.70
C LYS A 703 -12.57 16.28 25.16
N THR A 704 -11.50 17.03 25.42
CA THR A 704 -11.33 18.39 24.92
C THR A 704 -11.17 18.42 23.40
N ALA A 705 -10.44 17.44 22.84
CA ALA A 705 -10.32 17.30 21.39
C ALA A 705 -11.67 17.03 20.72
N ARG A 706 -12.51 16.17 21.32
CA ARG A 706 -13.88 15.93 20.85
C ARG A 706 -14.72 17.21 20.91
N GLU A 707 -14.68 17.96 22.01
CA GLU A 707 -15.38 19.24 22.15
C GLU A 707 -14.94 20.23 21.05
N TYR A 708 -13.67 20.26 20.68
CA TYR A 708 -13.16 21.10 19.59
C TYR A 708 -13.73 20.68 18.23
N ILE A 709 -13.77 19.37 17.93
CA ILE A 709 -14.38 18.84 16.70
C ILE A 709 -15.87 19.16 16.64
N ASP A 710 -16.60 18.92 17.73
CA ASP A 710 -18.04 19.20 17.83
C ASP A 710 -18.34 20.69 17.64
N ASN A 711 -17.56 21.58 18.25
CA ASN A 711 -17.70 23.04 18.10
C ASN A 711 -17.38 23.49 16.67
N TYR A 712 -16.36 22.89 16.03
CA TYR A 712 -16.04 23.20 14.65
C TYR A 712 -17.23 22.89 13.72
N PHE A 713 -17.83 21.70 13.82
CA PHE A 713 -18.98 21.33 13.00
C PHE A 713 -20.28 22.09 13.36
N LYS A 714 -20.41 22.61 14.59
CA LYS A 714 -21.51 23.54 14.94
C LYS A 714 -21.32 24.92 14.31
N THR A 715 -20.08 25.36 14.16
CA THR A 715 -19.77 26.67 13.59
C THR A 715 -19.79 26.66 12.07
N TYR A 716 -19.27 25.60 11.48
CA TYR A 716 -19.18 25.40 10.04
C TYR A 716 -20.07 24.21 9.64
N SER A 717 -21.39 24.42 9.72
CA SER A 717 -22.42 23.39 9.47
C SER A 717 -22.64 23.13 7.98
#